data_cd0754ab6ff5b4b25ca61f6ee9436b97
#
_entry.id   cd0754ab6ff5b4b25ca61f6ee9436b97
#
_cell.length_a   1.000
_cell.length_b   1.000
_cell.length_c   1.000
_cell.angle_alpha   90.00
_cell.angle_beta   90.00
_cell.angle_gamma   90.00
#
_symmetry.space_group_name_H-M   'P 1'
#
loop_
_entity.id
_entity.type
_entity.pdbx_description
1 polymer ?
#
loop_
_entity_poly.entity_id
_entity_poly.type
_entity_poly.pdbx_seq_one_letter_code
_entity_poly.pdbx_strand_id
1 'polypeptide(L)'
;MRGLSYGSRLSRRFGFPLPTHAKQTDMPEQAWALPTILTHAGVKFLHIGANSGSKPDSEWDKIPTLSLWEGPDGSRILLGFSKEYGWESITPPKGWRHKTWLAYFVRGDNAGPPSPQTVQSILAKAREALPGVKVRFGYPSEFAEAILAEEKANPTLPVIRGDMPDTWVHGQMSSPEPTKIHRQATGALITLGQLDSTLQAFGVATEPVAGPLDLGYRNGGFYAEHTWGINGMYFRGEKLFRPDWRQRYEAGEYKKFDDTYEYHMDYGRNAMKAAQEGIAPRIAALAQNVKMDGPRVVVFNPLPWERDALVSVELPEGLTLPGATRSDKIVTFLAKGLPPGGYKAFAAKAGGEAIPVTGPLKGEIKTKHFTARFHLEKGGISSLIENATGRELVKQGGYVLGQFLHERFSLDHVKKFLDTYPRDWGRNPDGDFAKGGMPGPDKSPYAAMTPTGWKATQTRTSFGEEVVLTPTDTLGLAKGYELRFSFPDEAACVDIVWKVVDKTPTPIPEGGWICLPFNVQTPAFRVGRIGGTIDPAKDIIFGSNRNLMGVDRAITVRSGENGAGVAATSADLPLWSIGKPGLWLYEPSYVPTEPELFVNLYNNMWNTNFPLWIRGSWEASLRVWPVSAGATEEQANFTPSWELRQPPVAAFADGKPGSLPPTQAGVALSRKGVRVSAFCPNPDGPGMVLRVWEQSGQSGPLTVTLPTGTKAAKAQPVNLRGEPAGEPIPIINEQFTVPLGAWAPASFVLP
;
A
#
# COMPACT_ATOMS: atom_id res chain seq x y z
N MET A 1 -2.43 11.85 0.14
CA MET A 1 -2.22 13.33 0.24
C MET A 1 -2.39 14.05 -1.11
N ARG A 2 -1.79 13.58 -2.22
CA ARG A 2 -1.93 14.25 -3.53
C ARG A 2 -3.39 14.40 -4.00
N GLY A 3 -4.25 13.40 -3.73
CA GLY A 3 -5.67 13.47 -4.07
C GLY A 3 -6.43 14.69 -3.52
N LEU A 4 -5.99 15.24 -2.39
CA LEU A 4 -6.58 16.45 -1.80
C LEU A 4 -6.47 17.67 -2.72
N SER A 5 -5.43 17.75 -3.55
CA SER A 5 -5.21 18.89 -4.46
C SER A 5 -6.24 19.00 -5.58
N TYR A 6 -6.92 17.91 -5.96
CA TYR A 6 -7.95 17.96 -7.00
C TYR A 6 -9.15 18.81 -6.52
N GLY A 7 -9.64 18.54 -5.30
CA GLY A 7 -10.69 19.35 -4.69
C GLY A 7 -10.25 20.79 -4.39
N SER A 8 -9.03 20.98 -3.87
CA SER A 8 -8.49 22.32 -3.59
C SER A 8 -8.38 23.18 -4.84
N ARG A 9 -7.85 22.62 -5.94
CA ARG A 9 -7.76 23.33 -7.23
C ARG A 9 -9.14 23.71 -7.78
N LEU A 10 -10.11 22.79 -7.65
CA LEU A 10 -11.48 23.08 -8.08
C LEU A 10 -12.10 24.21 -7.29
N SER A 11 -11.99 24.21 -5.95
CA SER A 11 -12.48 25.27 -5.09
C SER A 11 -11.84 26.62 -5.46
N ARG A 12 -10.51 26.66 -5.60
CA ARG A 12 -9.79 27.90 -5.98
C ARG A 12 -10.19 28.41 -7.36
N ARG A 13 -10.35 27.50 -8.34
CA ARG A 13 -10.77 27.87 -9.70
C ARG A 13 -12.12 28.58 -9.73
N PHE A 14 -13.05 28.19 -8.87
CA PHE A 14 -14.39 28.76 -8.79
C PHE A 14 -14.56 29.80 -7.67
N GLY A 15 -13.49 30.14 -6.95
CA GLY A 15 -13.54 31.12 -5.87
C GLY A 15 -14.28 30.67 -4.62
N PHE A 16 -14.42 29.34 -4.41
CA PHE A 16 -15.03 28.78 -3.22
C PHE A 16 -14.01 28.59 -2.09
N PRO A 17 -14.43 28.71 -0.82
CA PRO A 17 -13.58 28.31 0.31
C PRO A 17 -13.31 26.80 0.26
N LEU A 18 -12.16 26.37 0.79
CA LEU A 18 -11.83 24.95 0.89
C LEU A 18 -12.80 24.28 1.88
N PRO A 19 -13.42 23.13 1.51
CA PRO A 19 -14.33 22.42 2.40
C PRO A 19 -13.64 21.99 3.70
N THR A 20 -14.29 22.20 4.85
CA THR A 20 -13.81 21.77 6.17
C THR A 20 -14.49 20.48 6.63
N HIS A 21 -15.22 19.82 5.76
CA HIS A 21 -15.86 18.54 5.98
C HIS A 21 -15.54 17.58 4.83
N ALA A 22 -15.59 16.29 5.15
CA ALA A 22 -15.44 15.19 4.20
C ALA A 22 -16.53 14.13 4.43
N LYS A 23 -16.85 13.38 3.39
CA LYS A 23 -17.73 12.23 3.46
C LYS A 23 -17.08 11.03 2.78
N GLN A 24 -17.14 9.89 3.47
CA GLN A 24 -16.79 8.58 2.93
C GLN A 24 -18.09 7.77 2.87
N THR A 25 -18.43 7.29 1.69
CA THR A 25 -19.65 6.49 1.47
C THR A 25 -19.26 5.09 1.02
N ASP A 26 -20.05 4.11 1.40
CA ASP A 26 -19.97 2.69 1.02
C ASP A 26 -18.88 1.91 1.78
N MET A 27 -17.63 2.30 1.69
CA MET A 27 -16.51 1.59 2.29
C MET A 27 -16.54 1.61 3.83
N PRO A 28 -16.66 0.46 4.50
CA PRO A 28 -16.62 0.38 5.97
C PRO A 28 -15.21 0.41 6.54
N GLU A 29 -14.20 0.25 5.69
CA GLU A 29 -12.78 0.25 6.09
C GLU A 29 -12.18 1.66 6.01
N GLN A 30 -11.35 2.00 7.00
CA GLN A 30 -10.63 3.27 7.03
C GLN A 30 -9.25 3.08 7.66
N ALA A 31 -8.21 3.63 7.04
CA ALA A 31 -6.87 3.60 7.61
C ALA A 31 -6.75 4.59 8.78
N TRP A 32 -6.10 4.19 9.85
CA TRP A 32 -5.89 5.03 11.05
C TRP A 32 -5.18 6.37 10.76
N ALA A 33 -4.43 6.47 9.67
CA ALA A 33 -3.83 7.73 9.23
C ALA A 33 -4.84 8.76 8.71
N LEU A 34 -6.10 8.37 8.46
CA LEU A 34 -7.09 9.28 7.86
C LEU A 34 -7.39 10.51 8.74
N PRO A 35 -7.60 10.41 10.06
CA PRO A 35 -7.72 11.59 10.93
C PRO A 35 -6.50 12.52 10.83
N THR A 36 -5.28 11.98 10.88
CA THR A 36 -4.05 12.76 10.69
C THR A 36 -4.06 13.53 9.37
N ILE A 37 -4.29 12.83 8.24
CA ILE A 37 -4.29 13.45 6.91
C ILE A 37 -5.36 14.54 6.80
N LEU A 38 -6.58 14.28 7.27
CA LEU A 38 -7.69 15.22 7.15
C LEU A 38 -7.49 16.44 8.04
N THR A 39 -7.04 16.25 9.29
CA THR A 39 -6.76 17.36 10.22
C THR A 39 -5.65 18.25 9.68
N HIS A 40 -4.54 17.67 9.21
CA HIS A 40 -3.46 18.42 8.57
C HIS A 40 -3.85 19.03 7.21
N ALA A 41 -5.01 18.66 6.66
CA ALA A 41 -5.63 19.31 5.50
C ALA A 41 -6.65 20.40 5.89
N GLY A 42 -6.83 20.69 7.18
CA GLY A 42 -7.82 21.67 7.67
C GLY A 42 -9.27 21.16 7.62
N VAL A 43 -9.48 19.85 7.49
CA VAL A 43 -10.81 19.21 7.58
C VAL A 43 -11.13 18.96 9.06
N LYS A 44 -12.32 19.37 9.49
CA LYS A 44 -12.78 19.31 10.88
C LYS A 44 -13.77 18.19 11.15
N PHE A 45 -14.48 17.73 10.11
CA PHE A 45 -15.54 16.73 10.20
C PHE A 45 -15.42 15.68 9.09
N LEU A 46 -15.50 14.42 9.48
CA LEU A 46 -15.63 13.28 8.58
C LEU A 46 -16.95 12.55 8.87
N HIS A 47 -17.78 12.36 7.88
CA HIS A 47 -18.92 11.44 7.96
C HIS A 47 -18.59 10.15 7.23
N ILE A 48 -18.68 9.00 7.92
CA ILE A 48 -18.62 7.66 7.34
C ILE A 48 -20.02 7.12 7.27
N GLY A 49 -20.53 6.94 6.06
CA GLY A 49 -21.82 6.27 5.77
C GLY A 49 -21.53 4.94 5.10
N ALA A 50 -21.38 3.87 5.86
CA ALA A 50 -20.95 2.58 5.35
C ALA A 50 -22.07 1.83 4.62
N ASN A 51 -21.69 0.83 3.82
CA ASN A 51 -22.63 -0.06 3.13
C ASN A 51 -23.52 -0.79 4.13
N SER A 52 -24.83 -0.71 3.93
CA SER A 52 -25.84 -1.24 4.86
C SER A 52 -25.83 -2.75 5.01
N GLY A 53 -25.31 -3.48 4.03
CA GLY A 53 -25.16 -4.93 4.10
C GLY A 53 -23.92 -5.42 4.85
N SER A 54 -22.96 -4.52 5.13
CA SER A 54 -21.70 -4.85 5.79
C SER A 54 -21.84 -4.88 7.30
N LYS A 55 -21.18 -5.80 7.97
CA LYS A 55 -21.07 -5.97 9.43
C LYS A 55 -22.41 -6.23 10.17
N PRO A 56 -22.43 -7.13 11.14
CA PRO A 56 -23.62 -7.38 11.95
C PRO A 56 -23.97 -6.19 12.86
N ASP A 57 -25.23 -6.02 13.20
CA ASP A 57 -25.72 -4.94 14.06
C ASP A 57 -25.01 -4.89 15.42
N SER A 58 -24.73 -6.05 16.01
CA SER A 58 -23.97 -6.15 17.27
C SER A 58 -22.59 -5.49 17.24
N GLU A 59 -21.97 -5.39 16.08
CA GLU A 59 -20.69 -4.72 15.89
C GLU A 59 -20.84 -3.24 15.53
N TRP A 60 -21.87 -2.92 14.70
CA TRP A 60 -22.19 -1.53 14.38
C TRP A 60 -22.56 -0.69 15.60
N ASP A 61 -23.33 -1.26 16.53
CA ASP A 61 -23.81 -0.57 17.73
C ASP A 61 -22.68 -0.21 18.72
N LYS A 62 -21.50 -0.80 18.55
CA LYS A 62 -20.31 -0.45 19.34
C LYS A 62 -19.60 0.82 18.86
N ILE A 63 -19.88 1.29 17.65
CA ILE A 63 -19.27 2.50 17.10
C ILE A 63 -20.17 3.69 17.44
N PRO A 64 -19.68 4.72 18.16
CA PRO A 64 -20.49 5.88 18.52
C PRO A 64 -20.97 6.63 17.26
N THR A 65 -22.25 7.08 17.26
CA THR A 65 -22.81 7.92 16.20
C THR A 65 -21.99 9.18 15.98
N LEU A 66 -21.46 9.76 17.07
CA LEU A 66 -20.58 10.93 17.04
C LEU A 66 -19.42 10.73 18.03
N SER A 67 -18.20 10.99 17.59
CA SER A 67 -16.98 10.82 18.40
C SER A 67 -15.88 11.73 17.90
N LEU A 68 -14.78 11.81 18.65
CA LEU A 68 -13.50 12.32 18.17
C LEU A 68 -12.63 11.13 17.79
N TRP A 69 -12.25 11.02 16.52
CA TRP A 69 -11.31 10.00 16.08
C TRP A 69 -9.89 10.55 16.10
N GLU A 70 -9.05 9.97 16.95
CA GLU A 70 -7.67 10.39 17.13
C GLU A 70 -6.73 9.59 16.25
N GLY A 71 -5.93 10.30 15.44
CA GLY A 71 -4.89 9.73 14.58
C GLY A 71 -3.62 9.32 15.33
N PRO A 72 -2.68 8.63 14.65
CA PRO A 72 -1.43 8.20 15.25
C PRO A 72 -0.58 9.35 15.82
N ASP A 73 -0.67 10.54 15.25
CA ASP A 73 0.03 11.75 15.69
C ASP A 73 -0.67 12.52 16.82
N GLY A 74 -1.80 12.01 17.30
CA GLY A 74 -2.62 12.66 18.33
C GLY A 74 -3.59 13.71 17.80
N SER A 75 -3.59 14.02 16.51
CA SER A 75 -4.57 14.91 15.90
C SER A 75 -5.98 14.30 15.94
N ARG A 76 -7.02 15.13 16.12
CA ARG A 76 -8.41 14.66 16.28
C ARG A 76 -9.32 15.28 15.25
N ILE A 77 -10.18 14.44 14.66
CA ILE A 77 -11.26 14.89 13.77
C ILE A 77 -12.62 14.52 14.39
N LEU A 78 -13.61 15.39 14.23
CA LEU A 78 -14.99 15.01 14.56
C LEU A 78 -15.46 13.95 13.56
N LEU A 79 -15.86 12.78 14.07
CA LEU A 79 -16.33 11.65 13.29
C LEU A 79 -17.82 11.46 13.49
N GLY A 80 -18.59 11.54 12.42
CA GLY A 80 -19.95 11.03 12.32
C GLY A 80 -19.95 9.64 11.69
N PHE A 81 -20.65 8.69 12.31
CA PHE A 81 -20.72 7.32 11.82
C PHE A 81 -22.17 6.86 11.68
N SER A 82 -22.52 6.28 10.54
CA SER A 82 -23.87 5.75 10.27
C SER A 82 -23.81 4.38 9.62
N LYS A 83 -24.83 3.54 9.93
CA LYS A 83 -25.04 2.20 9.38
C LYS A 83 -25.55 2.24 7.93
N GLU A 84 -25.92 3.41 7.47
CA GLU A 84 -26.44 3.73 6.15
C GLU A 84 -25.65 4.89 5.58
N TYR A 85 -25.86 5.23 4.31
CA TYR A 85 -25.16 6.30 3.62
C TYR A 85 -25.37 7.69 4.21
N GLY A 86 -26.35 7.87 5.08
CA GLY A 86 -26.65 9.11 5.75
C GLY A 86 -27.23 8.94 7.16
N TRP A 87 -27.52 10.05 7.81
CA TRP A 87 -28.32 10.12 9.04
C TRP A 87 -29.73 10.62 8.68
N GLU A 88 -30.57 9.71 8.18
CA GLU A 88 -31.86 10.07 7.56
C GLU A 88 -32.98 10.40 8.56
N SER A 89 -32.73 10.22 9.86
CA SER A 89 -33.71 10.61 10.89
C SER A 89 -33.81 12.12 11.01
N ILE A 90 -35.04 12.65 10.93
CA ILE A 90 -35.35 14.05 11.20
C ILE A 90 -35.02 14.41 12.66
N THR A 91 -35.25 13.46 13.58
CA THR A 91 -34.97 13.62 15.01
C THR A 91 -33.61 13.04 15.37
N PRO A 92 -32.89 13.65 16.33
CA PRO A 92 -31.66 13.07 16.83
C PRO A 92 -31.90 11.72 17.52
N PRO A 93 -30.89 10.86 17.62
CA PRO A 93 -30.99 9.61 18.36
C PRO A 93 -31.27 9.84 19.85
N LYS A 94 -31.87 8.84 20.50
CA LYS A 94 -32.15 8.89 21.94
C LYS A 94 -30.86 9.18 22.73
N GLY A 95 -30.94 10.15 23.64
CA GLY A 95 -29.78 10.53 24.47
C GLY A 95 -28.84 11.55 23.79
N TRP A 96 -29.23 12.11 22.66
CA TRP A 96 -28.49 13.20 22.02
C TRP A 96 -28.34 14.40 22.98
N ARG A 97 -27.11 14.86 23.17
CA ARG A 97 -26.79 15.87 24.20
C ARG A 97 -26.51 17.27 23.63
N HIS A 98 -26.32 17.37 22.30
CA HIS A 98 -25.98 18.59 21.62
C HIS A 98 -27.22 19.38 21.20
N LYS A 99 -27.07 20.70 21.07
CA LYS A 99 -28.15 21.59 20.63
C LYS A 99 -28.46 21.51 19.14
N THR A 100 -27.53 20.96 18.37
CA THR A 100 -27.64 20.87 16.90
C THR A 100 -27.64 19.39 16.48
N TRP A 101 -28.53 19.05 15.56
CA TRP A 101 -28.59 17.76 14.88
C TRP A 101 -28.42 17.95 13.37
N LEU A 102 -27.70 17.06 12.71
CA LEU A 102 -27.57 16.97 11.26
C LEU A 102 -28.40 15.78 10.73
N ALA A 103 -29.55 16.05 10.14
CA ALA A 103 -30.24 15.07 9.32
C ALA A 103 -29.57 15.05 7.93
N TYR A 104 -28.91 13.95 7.59
CA TYR A 104 -28.11 13.82 6.36
C TYR A 104 -28.81 12.81 5.42
N PHE A 105 -29.70 13.33 4.59
CA PHE A 105 -30.46 12.52 3.65
C PHE A 105 -29.65 12.18 2.41
N VAL A 106 -29.68 10.89 2.04
CA VAL A 106 -29.14 10.34 0.81
C VAL A 106 -30.29 9.68 0.05
N ARG A 107 -30.50 10.06 -1.19
CA ARG A 107 -31.65 9.57 -1.97
C ARG A 107 -31.59 8.07 -2.27
N GLY A 108 -30.50 7.44 -2.10
CA GLY A 108 -30.25 6.03 -2.41
C GLY A 108 -28.99 5.87 -3.26
N ASP A 109 -28.58 4.61 -3.43
CA ASP A 109 -27.41 4.25 -4.20
C ASP A 109 -27.61 4.57 -5.68
N ASN A 110 -26.62 5.20 -6.30
CA ASN A 110 -26.61 5.60 -7.71
C ASN A 110 -27.79 6.47 -8.17
N ALA A 111 -28.53 7.09 -7.22
CA ALA A 111 -29.62 7.99 -7.53
C ALA A 111 -29.13 9.42 -7.74
N GLY A 112 -29.76 10.15 -8.65
CA GLY A 112 -29.53 11.58 -8.86
C GLY A 112 -30.02 12.44 -7.68
N PRO A 113 -29.85 13.77 -7.72
CA PRO A 113 -30.27 14.66 -6.65
C PRO A 113 -31.80 14.58 -6.43
N PRO A 114 -32.27 14.85 -5.20
CA PRO A 114 -33.70 14.93 -4.94
C PRO A 114 -34.36 16.07 -5.72
N SER A 115 -35.64 15.91 -6.11
CA SER A 115 -36.38 17.01 -6.73
C SER A 115 -36.61 18.14 -5.74
N PRO A 116 -36.81 19.42 -6.21
CA PRO A 116 -37.19 20.53 -5.33
C PRO A 116 -38.42 20.24 -4.48
N GLN A 117 -39.41 19.51 -5.03
CA GLN A 117 -40.63 19.10 -4.31
C GLN A 117 -40.33 18.14 -3.18
N THR A 118 -39.44 17.15 -3.40
CA THR A 118 -38.98 16.22 -2.35
C THR A 118 -38.29 16.99 -1.22
N VAL A 119 -37.44 17.94 -1.55
CA VAL A 119 -36.74 18.80 -0.60
C VAL A 119 -37.71 19.64 0.24
N GLN A 120 -38.70 20.28 -0.40
CA GLN A 120 -39.73 21.06 0.28
C GLN A 120 -40.60 20.19 1.20
N SER A 121 -40.96 18.97 0.76
CA SER A 121 -41.74 18.01 1.55
C SER A 121 -40.97 17.56 2.81
N ILE A 122 -39.68 17.29 2.70
CA ILE A 122 -38.84 16.92 3.85
C ILE A 122 -38.78 18.06 4.86
N LEU A 123 -38.59 19.31 4.40
CA LEU A 123 -38.58 20.48 5.29
C LEU A 123 -39.92 20.69 5.98
N ALA A 124 -41.03 20.57 5.26
CA ALA A 124 -42.37 20.72 5.82
C ALA A 124 -42.63 19.69 6.93
N LYS A 125 -42.35 18.40 6.64
CA LYS A 125 -42.46 17.32 7.61
C LYS A 125 -41.59 17.52 8.83
N ALA A 126 -40.34 17.96 8.64
CA ALA A 126 -39.43 18.21 9.73
C ALA A 126 -39.90 19.36 10.65
N ARG A 127 -40.46 20.44 10.08
CA ARG A 127 -41.00 21.56 10.86
C ARG A 127 -42.25 21.18 11.62
N GLU A 128 -43.10 20.35 11.04
CA GLU A 128 -44.31 19.79 11.69
C GLU A 128 -43.94 18.85 12.85
N ALA A 129 -42.97 17.97 12.65
CA ALA A 129 -42.55 16.99 13.64
C ALA A 129 -41.73 17.62 14.81
N LEU A 130 -41.13 18.80 14.62
CA LEU A 130 -40.23 19.45 15.56
C LEU A 130 -40.69 20.89 15.87
N PRO A 131 -41.84 21.10 16.50
CA PRO A 131 -42.30 22.45 16.85
C PRO A 131 -41.34 23.14 17.79
N GLY A 132 -41.03 24.40 17.48
CA GLY A 132 -40.06 25.20 18.24
C GLY A 132 -38.58 24.97 17.90
N VAL A 133 -38.27 24.01 17.04
CA VAL A 133 -36.90 23.77 16.53
C VAL A 133 -36.70 24.54 15.23
N LYS A 134 -35.55 25.21 15.11
CA LYS A 134 -35.16 25.88 13.86
C LYS A 134 -34.66 24.83 12.86
N VAL A 135 -35.49 24.52 11.85
CA VAL A 135 -35.14 23.58 10.77
C VAL A 135 -34.78 24.34 9.50
N ARG A 136 -33.59 24.10 8.98
CA ARG A 136 -33.09 24.72 7.74
C ARG A 136 -32.14 23.77 7.00
N PHE A 137 -31.92 24.03 5.72
CA PHE A 137 -30.78 23.48 5.02
C PHE A 137 -29.48 24.11 5.53
N GLY A 138 -28.42 23.31 5.54
CA GLY A 138 -27.09 23.74 5.95
C GLY A 138 -26.01 22.85 5.36
N TYR A 139 -24.78 23.14 5.72
CA TYR A 139 -23.61 22.35 5.34
C TYR A 139 -23.13 21.50 6.52
N PRO A 140 -22.53 20.32 6.29
CA PRO A 140 -21.93 19.54 7.36
C PRO A 140 -20.86 20.30 8.17
N SER A 141 -20.18 21.28 7.55
CA SER A 141 -19.25 22.18 8.24
C SER A 141 -19.92 23.01 9.35
N GLU A 142 -21.14 23.55 9.12
CA GLU A 142 -21.88 24.33 10.12
C GLU A 142 -22.27 23.47 11.34
N PHE A 143 -22.67 22.22 11.09
CA PHE A 143 -22.90 21.23 12.15
C PHE A 143 -21.61 20.97 12.94
N ALA A 144 -20.51 20.71 12.26
CA ALA A 144 -19.22 20.46 12.88
C ALA A 144 -18.75 21.62 13.75
N GLU A 145 -18.89 22.86 13.27
CA GLU A 145 -18.52 24.06 14.02
C GLU A 145 -19.35 24.23 15.28
N ALA A 146 -20.66 23.98 15.22
CA ALA A 146 -21.54 24.04 16.38
C ALA A 146 -21.15 22.98 17.43
N ILE A 147 -20.94 21.72 17.02
CA ILE A 147 -20.55 20.65 17.91
C ILE A 147 -19.17 20.90 18.55
N LEU A 148 -18.17 21.29 17.75
CA LEU A 148 -16.83 21.57 18.25
C LEU A 148 -16.77 22.77 19.19
N ALA A 149 -17.65 23.77 19.00
CA ALA A 149 -17.80 24.88 19.95
C ALA A 149 -18.37 24.41 21.30
N GLU A 150 -19.37 23.52 21.28
CA GLU A 150 -19.92 22.90 22.50
C GLU A 150 -18.87 22.03 23.19
N GLU A 151 -18.14 21.18 22.46
CA GLU A 151 -17.07 20.32 22.99
C GLU A 151 -15.91 21.11 23.60
N LYS A 152 -15.56 22.26 23.01
CA LYS A 152 -14.55 23.16 23.60
C LYS A 152 -14.99 23.72 24.95
N ALA A 153 -16.27 24.01 25.10
CA ALA A 153 -16.83 24.55 26.35
C ALA A 153 -17.06 23.44 27.40
N ASN A 154 -17.48 22.27 26.99
CA ASN A 154 -17.78 21.12 27.86
C ASN A 154 -17.52 19.81 27.12
N PRO A 155 -16.33 19.19 27.23
CA PRO A 155 -15.99 17.96 26.53
C PRO A 155 -16.87 16.78 26.97
N THR A 156 -17.58 16.18 26.04
CA THR A 156 -18.52 15.05 26.29
C THR A 156 -18.39 13.92 25.27
N LEU A 157 -17.76 14.18 24.10
CA LEU A 157 -17.64 13.17 23.06
C LEU A 157 -16.60 12.10 23.42
N PRO A 158 -16.91 10.83 23.15
CA PRO A 158 -15.92 9.77 23.31
C PRO A 158 -14.78 9.96 22.29
N VAL A 159 -13.56 9.65 22.73
CA VAL A 159 -12.39 9.58 21.84
C VAL A 159 -12.18 8.13 21.46
N ILE A 160 -12.19 7.84 20.15
CA ILE A 160 -11.84 6.54 19.62
C ILE A 160 -10.46 6.59 18.96
N ARG A 161 -9.74 5.48 19.01
CA ARG A 161 -8.37 5.32 18.47
C ARG A 161 -8.26 4.00 17.76
N GLY A 162 -7.53 3.96 16.67
CA GLY A 162 -7.17 2.73 15.97
C GLY A 162 -7.57 2.71 14.51
N ASP A 163 -7.20 1.60 13.90
CA ASP A 163 -7.45 1.27 12.50
C ASP A 163 -8.83 0.64 12.35
N MET A 164 -9.45 0.80 11.19
CA MET A 164 -10.75 0.20 10.85
C MET A 164 -10.61 -0.72 9.62
N PRO A 165 -9.85 -1.82 9.68
CA PRO A 165 -9.80 -2.75 8.56
C PRO A 165 -11.14 -3.45 8.38
N ASP A 166 -11.47 -3.78 7.15
CA ASP A 166 -12.68 -4.54 6.83
C ASP A 166 -12.41 -5.63 5.80
N THR A 167 -13.36 -6.53 5.62
CA THR A 167 -13.26 -7.64 4.66
C THR A 167 -13.13 -7.13 3.22
N TRP A 168 -13.65 -5.96 2.89
CA TRP A 168 -13.57 -5.35 1.56
C TRP A 168 -12.13 -5.24 1.03
N VAL A 169 -11.14 -5.14 1.91
CA VAL A 169 -9.72 -5.08 1.53
C VAL A 169 -9.24 -6.27 0.69
N HIS A 170 -9.96 -7.41 0.72
CA HIS A 170 -9.65 -8.59 -0.09
C HIS A 170 -9.62 -8.29 -1.59
N GLY A 171 -10.45 -7.34 -2.04
CA GLY A 171 -10.64 -7.01 -3.45
C GLY A 171 -9.36 -6.59 -4.17
N GLN A 172 -8.41 -5.98 -3.48
CA GLN A 172 -7.12 -5.62 -4.07
C GLN A 172 -6.37 -6.82 -4.65
N MET A 173 -6.52 -8.01 -4.03
CA MET A 173 -5.84 -9.22 -4.50
C MET A 173 -6.69 -10.05 -5.45
N SER A 174 -7.83 -9.55 -5.91
CA SER A 174 -8.54 -10.08 -7.08
C SER A 174 -7.92 -9.64 -8.41
N SER A 175 -7.01 -8.66 -8.37
CA SER A 175 -6.24 -8.13 -9.49
C SER A 175 -4.76 -7.99 -9.09
N PRO A 176 -4.03 -9.11 -8.89
CA PRO A 176 -2.71 -9.08 -8.25
C PRO A 176 -1.64 -8.33 -9.05
N GLU A 177 -1.55 -8.52 -10.38
CA GLU A 177 -0.55 -7.84 -11.22
C GLU A 177 -0.78 -6.33 -11.27
N PRO A 178 -1.98 -5.81 -11.56
CA PRO A 178 -2.23 -4.37 -11.53
C PRO A 178 -2.08 -3.73 -10.14
N THR A 179 -2.42 -4.47 -9.07
CA THR A 179 -2.19 -4.00 -7.69
C THR A 179 -0.71 -3.82 -7.41
N LYS A 180 0.14 -4.79 -7.81
CA LYS A 180 1.60 -4.65 -7.78
C LYS A 180 2.05 -3.39 -8.50
N ILE A 181 1.64 -3.23 -9.77
CA ILE A 181 2.02 -2.10 -10.62
C ILE A 181 1.59 -0.76 -9.99
N HIS A 182 0.36 -0.66 -9.49
CA HIS A 182 -0.15 0.55 -8.83
C HIS A 182 0.65 0.91 -7.56
N ARG A 183 1.02 -0.08 -6.73
CA ARG A 183 1.86 0.14 -5.54
C ARG A 183 3.24 0.67 -5.92
N GLN A 184 3.87 0.10 -6.94
CA GLN A 184 5.15 0.55 -7.46
C GLN A 184 5.05 1.94 -8.11
N ALA A 185 3.96 2.22 -8.85
CA ALA A 185 3.70 3.51 -9.48
C ALA A 185 3.68 4.66 -8.46
N THR A 186 3.14 4.43 -7.27
CA THR A 186 3.14 5.45 -6.20
C THR A 186 4.56 5.86 -5.80
N GLY A 187 5.48 4.91 -5.65
CA GLY A 187 6.91 5.18 -5.40
C GLY A 187 7.59 5.89 -6.58
N ALA A 188 7.31 5.42 -7.80
CA ALA A 188 7.89 5.98 -9.02
C ALA A 188 7.44 7.43 -9.27
N LEU A 189 6.18 7.78 -9.01
CA LEU A 189 5.68 9.16 -9.12
C LEU A 189 6.33 10.10 -8.10
N ILE A 190 6.61 9.63 -6.89
CA ILE A 190 7.38 10.41 -5.90
C ILE A 190 8.82 10.60 -6.41
N THR A 191 9.45 9.54 -6.91
CA THR A 191 10.79 9.59 -7.51
C THR A 191 10.85 10.55 -8.70
N LEU A 192 9.84 10.54 -9.57
CA LEU A 192 9.73 11.48 -10.69
C LEU A 192 9.76 12.94 -10.23
N GLY A 193 8.92 13.28 -9.23
CA GLY A 193 8.88 14.63 -8.68
C GLY A 193 10.21 15.04 -8.05
N GLN A 194 10.84 14.15 -7.26
CA GLN A 194 12.11 14.39 -6.60
C GLN A 194 13.26 14.58 -7.61
N LEU A 195 13.34 13.70 -8.61
CA LEU A 195 14.36 13.77 -9.65
C LEU A 195 14.25 15.08 -10.43
N ASP A 196 13.05 15.44 -10.88
CA ASP A 196 12.81 16.69 -11.60
C ASP A 196 13.23 17.92 -10.80
N SER A 197 12.76 18.02 -9.54
CA SER A 197 13.07 19.16 -8.67
C SER A 197 14.57 19.24 -8.33
N THR A 198 15.22 18.10 -8.19
CA THR A 198 16.68 18.04 -7.97
C THR A 198 17.44 18.48 -9.21
N LEU A 199 17.03 18.07 -10.40
CA LEU A 199 17.63 18.52 -11.67
C LEU A 199 17.47 20.01 -11.88
N GLN A 200 16.31 20.58 -11.59
CA GLN A 200 16.09 22.03 -11.65
C GLN A 200 17.05 22.80 -10.72
N ALA A 201 17.23 22.32 -9.49
CA ALA A 201 18.19 22.90 -8.54
C ALA A 201 19.64 22.83 -9.07
N PHE A 202 20.01 21.73 -9.72
CA PHE A 202 21.34 21.55 -10.33
C PHE A 202 21.50 22.31 -11.67
N GLY A 203 20.48 23.03 -12.13
CA GLY A 203 20.52 23.81 -13.37
C GLY A 203 20.38 22.95 -14.65
N VAL A 204 19.91 21.73 -14.55
CA VAL A 204 19.63 20.85 -15.69
C VAL A 204 18.19 21.09 -16.18
N ALA A 205 18.05 21.56 -17.40
CA ALA A 205 16.75 21.80 -18.01
C ALA A 205 16.03 20.49 -18.37
N THR A 206 14.75 20.41 -18.05
CA THR A 206 13.85 19.30 -18.39
C THR A 206 12.50 19.83 -18.85
N GLU A 207 11.74 18.99 -19.58
CA GLU A 207 10.36 19.32 -19.92
C GLU A 207 9.49 19.41 -18.65
N PRO A 208 8.40 20.20 -18.65
CA PRO A 208 7.52 20.35 -17.49
C PRO A 208 6.97 19.03 -16.97
N VAL A 209 7.16 18.75 -15.68
CA VAL A 209 6.78 17.49 -15.01
C VAL A 209 5.33 17.45 -14.52
N ALA A 210 4.67 18.62 -14.43
CA ALA A 210 3.33 18.72 -13.84
C ALA A 210 2.28 17.84 -14.55
N GLY A 211 2.33 17.76 -15.88
CA GLY A 211 1.44 16.93 -16.69
C GLY A 211 1.58 15.44 -16.40
N PRO A 212 2.76 14.84 -16.54
CA PRO A 212 3.03 13.44 -16.17
C PRO A 212 2.63 13.12 -14.72
N LEU A 213 2.97 13.97 -13.74
CA LEU A 213 2.56 13.79 -12.35
C LEU A 213 1.05 13.79 -12.17
N ASP A 214 0.34 14.76 -12.78
CA ASP A 214 -1.12 14.84 -12.68
C ASP A 214 -1.81 13.63 -13.32
N LEU A 215 -1.35 13.21 -14.49
CA LEU A 215 -1.84 12.01 -15.18
C LEU A 215 -1.62 10.76 -14.33
N GLY A 216 -0.42 10.55 -13.79
CA GLY A 216 -0.07 9.39 -12.99
C GLY A 216 -0.88 9.31 -11.69
N TYR A 217 -0.96 10.41 -10.93
CA TYR A 217 -1.73 10.43 -9.67
C TYR A 217 -3.24 10.33 -9.90
N ARG A 218 -3.78 10.90 -10.98
CA ARG A 218 -5.19 10.77 -11.34
C ARG A 218 -5.55 9.32 -11.68
N ASN A 219 -4.75 8.66 -12.51
CA ASN A 219 -4.95 7.23 -12.80
C ASN A 219 -4.81 6.37 -11.54
N GLY A 220 -3.82 6.63 -10.68
CA GLY A 220 -3.68 5.94 -9.40
C GLY A 220 -4.90 6.14 -8.48
N GLY A 221 -5.51 7.33 -8.50
CA GLY A 221 -6.75 7.62 -7.77
C GLY A 221 -7.95 6.83 -8.31
N PHE A 222 -8.09 6.71 -9.62
CA PHE A 222 -9.14 5.89 -10.24
C PHE A 222 -8.93 4.40 -10.00
N TYR A 223 -7.70 3.90 -10.01
CA TYR A 223 -7.42 2.52 -9.64
C TYR A 223 -7.80 2.20 -8.19
N ALA A 224 -7.67 3.16 -7.28
CA ALA A 224 -8.00 2.99 -5.87
C ALA A 224 -9.51 3.12 -5.56
N GLU A 225 -10.36 3.38 -6.55
CA GLU A 225 -11.81 3.35 -6.43
C GLU A 225 -12.26 1.90 -6.19
N HIS A 226 -13.38 1.69 -5.45
CA HIS A 226 -13.78 0.37 -4.92
C HIS A 226 -14.64 -0.49 -5.87
N THR A 227 -14.99 -0.01 -7.07
CA THR A 227 -15.80 -0.73 -8.06
C THR A 227 -14.95 -1.16 -9.26
N TRP A 228 -14.43 -2.39 -9.23
CA TRP A 228 -13.41 -2.88 -10.15
C TRP A 228 -13.96 -3.71 -11.32
N GLY A 229 -15.10 -3.34 -11.82
CA GLY A 229 -15.69 -3.95 -13.00
C GLY A 229 -17.19 -4.20 -12.87
N ILE A 230 -17.74 -4.92 -13.84
CA ILE A 230 -19.18 -5.22 -13.86
C ILE A 230 -19.57 -6.12 -12.69
N ASN A 231 -20.68 -5.79 -12.05
CA ASN A 231 -21.21 -6.57 -10.93
C ASN A 231 -21.61 -7.98 -11.37
N GLY A 232 -21.17 -9.00 -10.63
CA GLY A 232 -21.49 -10.41 -10.86
C GLY A 232 -22.97 -10.75 -10.75
N MET A 233 -23.79 -9.87 -10.18
CA MET A 233 -25.25 -10.00 -10.17
C MET A 233 -25.89 -10.06 -11.58
N TYR A 234 -25.18 -9.63 -12.61
CA TYR A 234 -25.59 -9.85 -14.01
C TYR A 234 -25.66 -11.34 -14.39
N PHE A 235 -25.08 -12.23 -13.57
CA PHE A 235 -25.25 -13.67 -13.71
C PHE A 235 -26.54 -14.22 -13.06
N ARG A 236 -27.40 -13.38 -12.49
CA ARG A 236 -28.72 -13.80 -12.02
C ARG A 236 -29.47 -14.47 -13.16
N GLY A 237 -29.75 -15.79 -13.00
CA GLY A 237 -30.33 -16.62 -14.05
C GLY A 237 -29.31 -17.33 -14.98
N GLU A 238 -28.07 -16.92 -15.05
CA GLU A 238 -26.99 -17.67 -15.65
C GLU A 238 -26.18 -18.35 -14.55
N LYS A 239 -26.05 -19.67 -14.61
CA LYS A 239 -25.28 -20.42 -13.60
C LYS A 239 -23.79 -20.21 -13.83
N LEU A 240 -23.16 -19.33 -13.09
CA LEU A 240 -21.71 -19.11 -13.12
C LEU A 240 -20.92 -20.43 -12.93
N PHE A 241 -21.45 -21.35 -12.12
CA PHE A 241 -20.81 -22.63 -11.80
C PHE A 241 -21.34 -23.78 -12.68
N ARG A 242 -21.48 -23.55 -13.97
CA ARG A 242 -21.90 -24.59 -14.94
C ARG A 242 -20.77 -25.59 -15.16
N PRO A 243 -21.09 -26.88 -15.42
CA PRO A 243 -20.07 -27.87 -15.76
C PRO A 243 -19.25 -27.52 -17.00
N ASP A 244 -19.85 -26.80 -17.96
CA ASP A 244 -19.24 -26.34 -19.22
C ASP A 244 -18.65 -24.91 -19.13
N TRP A 245 -18.51 -24.34 -17.92
CA TRP A 245 -18.05 -22.96 -17.72
C TRP A 245 -16.71 -22.71 -18.42
N ARG A 246 -15.77 -23.64 -18.31
CA ARG A 246 -14.45 -23.52 -18.91
C ARG A 246 -14.50 -23.43 -20.44
N GLN A 247 -15.30 -24.27 -21.08
CA GLN A 247 -15.49 -24.21 -22.54
C GLN A 247 -16.11 -22.91 -22.98
N ARG A 248 -17.11 -22.40 -22.26
CA ARG A 248 -17.74 -21.09 -22.51
C ARG A 248 -16.79 -19.93 -22.31
N TYR A 249 -15.95 -20.00 -21.26
CA TYR A 249 -14.91 -19.01 -21.04
C TYR A 249 -13.93 -18.95 -22.20
N GLU A 250 -13.44 -20.10 -22.65
CA GLU A 250 -12.53 -20.22 -23.79
C GLU A 250 -13.21 -19.81 -25.13
N ALA A 251 -14.51 -20.01 -25.26
CA ALA A 251 -15.31 -19.51 -26.38
C ALA A 251 -15.58 -17.99 -26.32
N GLY A 252 -15.17 -17.29 -25.26
CA GLY A 252 -15.29 -15.85 -25.12
C GLY A 252 -16.64 -15.35 -24.62
N GLU A 253 -17.53 -16.20 -24.10
CA GLU A 253 -18.86 -15.78 -23.63
C GLU A 253 -18.78 -14.79 -22.45
N TYR A 254 -17.69 -14.82 -21.68
CA TYR A 254 -17.46 -13.93 -20.54
C TYR A 254 -16.54 -12.75 -20.86
N LYS A 255 -16.20 -12.55 -22.13
CA LYS A 255 -15.26 -11.50 -22.56
C LYS A 255 -15.65 -10.10 -22.07
N LYS A 256 -16.93 -9.76 -22.05
CA LYS A 256 -17.40 -8.46 -21.57
C LYS A 256 -17.02 -8.18 -20.10
N PHE A 257 -16.90 -9.21 -19.25
CA PHE A 257 -16.45 -9.07 -17.87
C PHE A 257 -14.95 -8.82 -17.82
N ASP A 258 -14.20 -9.65 -18.58
CA ASP A 258 -12.76 -9.43 -18.71
C ASP A 258 -12.44 -8.03 -19.23
N ASP A 259 -13.18 -7.53 -20.23
CA ASP A 259 -12.99 -6.19 -20.77
C ASP A 259 -13.23 -5.08 -19.72
N THR A 260 -14.22 -5.24 -18.82
CA THR A 260 -14.45 -4.26 -17.75
C THR A 260 -13.37 -4.34 -16.66
N TYR A 261 -12.88 -5.54 -16.36
CA TYR A 261 -11.77 -5.71 -15.44
C TYR A 261 -10.48 -5.09 -15.99
N GLU A 262 -10.14 -5.38 -17.26
CA GLU A 262 -8.97 -4.79 -17.92
C GLU A 262 -9.06 -3.26 -17.99
N TYR A 263 -10.24 -2.70 -18.30
CA TYR A 263 -10.44 -1.26 -18.29
C TYR A 263 -10.09 -0.61 -16.95
N HIS A 264 -10.50 -1.23 -15.83
CA HIS A 264 -10.13 -0.74 -14.50
C HIS A 264 -8.64 -0.95 -14.20
N MET A 265 -8.10 -2.12 -14.55
CA MET A 265 -6.69 -2.48 -14.34
C MET A 265 -5.74 -1.54 -15.09
N ASP A 266 -6.14 -1.03 -16.25
CA ASP A 266 -5.36 -0.08 -17.04
C ASP A 266 -5.12 1.25 -16.32
N TYR A 267 -5.94 1.65 -15.38
CA TYR A 267 -5.64 2.82 -14.53
C TYR A 267 -4.34 2.61 -13.74
N GLY A 268 -4.13 1.44 -13.14
CA GLY A 268 -2.88 1.13 -12.45
C GLY A 268 -1.66 1.12 -13.38
N ARG A 269 -1.80 0.49 -14.55
CA ARG A 269 -0.75 0.43 -15.58
C ARG A 269 -0.43 1.82 -16.14
N ASN A 270 -1.46 2.64 -16.41
CA ASN A 270 -1.29 4.01 -16.89
C ASN A 270 -0.62 4.93 -15.86
N ALA A 271 -0.85 4.71 -14.58
CA ALA A 271 -0.14 5.44 -13.53
C ALA A 271 1.37 5.16 -13.58
N MET A 272 1.77 3.88 -13.73
CA MET A 272 3.17 3.48 -13.89
C MET A 272 3.77 4.00 -15.18
N LYS A 273 3.06 3.88 -16.29
CA LYS A 273 3.51 4.38 -17.59
C LYS A 273 3.84 5.88 -17.53
N ALA A 274 2.95 6.69 -16.95
CA ALA A 274 3.19 8.13 -16.78
C ALA A 274 4.44 8.42 -15.94
N ALA A 275 4.68 7.63 -14.89
CA ALA A 275 5.89 7.77 -14.07
C ALA A 275 7.17 7.40 -14.86
N GLN A 276 7.17 6.28 -15.57
CA GLN A 276 8.32 5.80 -16.35
C GLN A 276 8.66 6.74 -17.50
N GLU A 277 7.67 7.19 -18.28
CA GLU A 277 7.83 8.14 -19.38
C GLU A 277 8.34 9.51 -18.86
N GLY A 278 8.00 9.88 -17.64
CA GLY A 278 8.54 11.07 -16.98
C GLY A 278 9.98 10.89 -16.46
N ILE A 279 10.30 9.74 -15.88
CA ILE A 279 11.64 9.45 -15.29
C ILE A 279 12.69 9.27 -16.38
N ALA A 280 12.41 8.51 -17.43
CA ALA A 280 13.40 8.11 -18.42
C ALA A 280 14.19 9.29 -19.05
N PRO A 281 13.55 10.36 -19.57
CA PRO A 281 14.31 11.49 -20.12
C PRO A 281 15.09 12.26 -19.05
N ARG A 282 14.63 12.31 -17.82
CA ARG A 282 15.28 13.03 -16.71
C ARG A 282 16.53 12.35 -16.22
N ILE A 283 16.47 11.03 -16.02
CA ILE A 283 17.67 10.28 -15.60
C ILE A 283 18.71 10.24 -16.72
N ALA A 284 18.29 10.21 -17.99
CA ALA A 284 19.16 10.32 -19.13
C ALA A 284 19.83 11.71 -19.22
N ALA A 285 19.05 12.79 -19.01
CA ALA A 285 19.60 14.15 -18.93
C ALA A 285 20.60 14.29 -17.79
N LEU A 286 20.32 13.73 -16.61
CA LEU A 286 21.28 13.69 -15.50
C LEU A 286 22.58 12.99 -15.94
N ALA A 287 22.48 11.79 -16.52
CA ALA A 287 23.64 11.01 -16.93
C ALA A 287 24.53 11.73 -17.96
N GLN A 288 23.93 12.48 -18.89
CA GLN A 288 24.63 13.28 -19.87
C GLN A 288 25.37 14.48 -19.25
N ASN A 289 24.81 15.09 -18.19
CA ASN A 289 25.35 16.28 -17.57
C ASN A 289 26.44 16.02 -16.53
N VAL A 290 26.74 14.77 -16.19
CA VAL A 290 27.81 14.42 -15.22
C VAL A 290 29.19 14.57 -15.84
N LYS A 291 30.11 15.21 -15.11
CA LYS A 291 31.52 15.41 -15.48
C LYS A 291 32.32 14.11 -15.28
N MET A 292 32.21 13.22 -16.26
CA MET A 292 32.95 11.96 -16.34
C MET A 292 33.21 11.64 -17.81
N ASP A 293 34.45 11.36 -18.16
CA ASP A 293 34.83 11.00 -19.52
C ASP A 293 34.43 9.57 -19.87
N GLY A 294 33.93 9.36 -21.08
CA GLY A 294 33.57 8.05 -21.60
C GLY A 294 32.28 7.44 -21.06
N PRO A 295 32.12 6.11 -21.25
CA PRO A 295 30.92 5.39 -20.85
C PRO A 295 30.70 5.42 -19.35
N ARG A 296 29.48 5.75 -18.92
CA ARG A 296 29.11 5.85 -17.50
C ARG A 296 27.67 5.45 -17.23
N VAL A 297 27.43 4.93 -16.05
CA VAL A 297 26.09 4.71 -15.48
C VAL A 297 25.90 5.70 -14.35
N VAL A 298 24.80 6.45 -14.37
CA VAL A 298 24.43 7.35 -13.30
C VAL A 298 23.22 6.79 -12.58
N VAL A 299 23.31 6.66 -11.26
CA VAL A 299 22.29 6.12 -10.39
C VAL A 299 21.78 7.22 -9.47
N PHE A 300 20.48 7.48 -9.49
CA PHE A 300 19.80 8.40 -8.59
C PHE A 300 19.12 7.64 -7.45
N ASN A 301 19.41 8.04 -6.21
CA ASN A 301 18.80 7.53 -4.99
C ASN A 301 17.66 8.46 -4.55
N PRO A 302 16.38 8.03 -4.62
CA PRO A 302 15.25 8.87 -4.19
C PRO A 302 15.04 8.93 -2.67
N LEU A 303 15.76 8.11 -1.88
CA LEU A 303 15.62 8.13 -0.43
C LEU A 303 16.51 9.20 0.21
N PRO A 304 16.05 9.89 1.27
CA PRO A 304 16.78 11.00 1.88
C PRO A 304 17.90 10.56 2.84
N TRP A 305 18.44 9.35 2.65
CA TRP A 305 19.61 8.80 3.36
C TRP A 305 20.52 8.03 2.41
N GLU A 306 21.78 7.94 2.78
CA GLU A 306 22.79 7.17 2.04
C GLU A 306 22.47 5.67 2.10
N ARG A 307 22.66 4.97 0.98
CA ARG A 307 22.53 3.51 0.91
C ARG A 307 23.36 2.87 -0.19
N ASP A 308 23.56 1.58 -0.08
CA ASP A 308 23.95 0.67 -1.17
C ASP A 308 22.70 0.04 -1.78
N ALA A 309 22.73 -0.27 -3.06
CA ALA A 309 21.59 -0.95 -3.72
C ALA A 309 22.03 -1.75 -4.95
N LEU A 310 21.38 -2.88 -5.20
CA LEU A 310 21.46 -3.54 -6.50
C LEU A 310 20.68 -2.70 -7.54
N VAL A 311 21.33 -2.46 -8.67
CA VAL A 311 20.80 -1.63 -9.77
C VAL A 311 20.95 -2.38 -11.07
N SER A 312 19.86 -2.42 -11.83
CA SER A 312 19.84 -2.97 -13.19
C SER A 312 19.72 -1.85 -14.20
N VAL A 313 20.53 -1.90 -15.25
CA VAL A 313 20.57 -0.89 -16.32
C VAL A 313 20.89 -1.54 -17.64
N GLU A 314 20.31 -1.04 -18.71
CA GLU A 314 20.67 -1.47 -20.07
C GLU A 314 22.04 -0.91 -20.46
N LEU A 315 22.98 -1.77 -20.86
CA LEU A 315 24.31 -1.40 -21.32
C LEU A 315 24.62 -2.00 -22.69
N PRO A 316 25.33 -1.27 -23.57
CA PRO A 316 25.87 -1.83 -24.81
C PRO A 316 26.73 -3.08 -24.55
N GLU A 317 26.78 -3.97 -25.54
CA GLU A 317 27.69 -5.12 -25.50
C GLU A 317 29.15 -4.69 -25.35
N GLY A 318 29.93 -5.49 -24.61
CA GLY A 318 31.34 -5.23 -24.34
C GLY A 318 31.61 -4.20 -23.24
N LEU A 319 30.58 -3.52 -22.71
CA LEU A 319 30.70 -2.64 -21.55
C LEU A 319 30.16 -3.32 -20.29
N THR A 320 30.89 -3.19 -19.19
CA THR A 320 30.51 -3.75 -17.88
C THR A 320 30.83 -2.81 -16.72
N LEU A 321 30.40 -3.17 -15.53
CA LEU A 321 30.68 -2.51 -14.26
C LEU A 321 31.37 -3.51 -13.29
N PRO A 322 32.14 -3.05 -12.29
CA PRO A 322 32.84 -3.94 -11.37
C PRO A 322 31.88 -4.92 -10.66
N GLY A 323 32.15 -6.21 -10.78
CA GLY A 323 31.35 -7.28 -10.16
C GLY A 323 29.96 -7.45 -10.75
N ALA A 324 29.65 -6.85 -11.88
CA ALA A 324 28.34 -6.94 -12.50
C ALA A 324 28.03 -8.34 -13.06
N THR A 325 26.77 -8.67 -13.15
CA THR A 325 26.23 -9.80 -13.93
C THR A 325 25.37 -9.29 -15.08
N ARG A 326 25.30 -10.05 -16.19
CA ARG A 326 24.50 -9.67 -17.36
C ARG A 326 23.46 -10.73 -17.67
N SER A 327 22.27 -10.26 -18.01
CA SER A 327 21.22 -11.05 -18.63
C SER A 327 20.73 -10.28 -19.86
N ASP A 328 21.04 -10.77 -21.06
CA ASP A 328 20.82 -10.08 -22.31
C ASP A 328 21.48 -8.67 -22.30
N LYS A 329 20.74 -7.61 -22.53
CA LYS A 329 21.23 -6.22 -22.49
C LYS A 329 21.27 -5.63 -21.07
N ILE A 330 20.66 -6.28 -20.09
CA ILE A 330 20.56 -5.77 -18.72
C ILE A 330 21.75 -6.20 -17.90
N VAL A 331 22.45 -5.22 -17.37
CA VAL A 331 23.58 -5.39 -16.45
C VAL A 331 23.14 -5.02 -15.04
N THR A 332 23.31 -5.94 -14.11
CA THR A 332 23.03 -5.73 -12.68
C THR A 332 24.33 -5.60 -11.91
N PHE A 333 24.44 -4.59 -11.06
CA PHE A 333 25.62 -4.33 -10.24
C PHE A 333 25.25 -3.75 -8.88
N LEU A 334 26.16 -3.82 -7.92
CA LEU A 334 25.99 -3.22 -6.61
C LEU A 334 26.49 -1.77 -6.63
N ALA A 335 25.59 -0.82 -6.63
CA ALA A 335 25.89 0.61 -6.52
C ALA A 335 26.12 0.99 -5.06
N LYS A 336 27.37 1.27 -4.67
CA LYS A 336 27.76 1.59 -3.29
C LYS A 336 27.84 3.10 -3.05
N GLY A 337 27.45 3.52 -1.82
CA GLY A 337 27.54 4.90 -1.35
C GLY A 337 26.70 5.86 -2.20
N LEU A 338 25.45 5.50 -2.46
CA LEU A 338 24.48 6.38 -3.13
C LEU A 338 24.05 7.50 -2.18
N PRO A 339 24.35 8.79 -2.48
CA PRO A 339 24.06 9.88 -1.55
C PRO A 339 22.57 10.11 -1.35
N PRO A 340 22.16 10.75 -0.24
CA PRO A 340 20.77 11.01 0.07
C PRO A 340 20.10 11.91 -0.98
N GLY A 341 18.95 11.50 -1.50
CA GLY A 341 18.14 12.26 -2.47
C GLY A 341 18.89 12.68 -3.74
N GLY A 342 20.04 12.08 -4.01
CA GLY A 342 21.00 12.51 -5.01
C GLY A 342 21.50 11.40 -5.93
N TYR A 343 22.64 11.59 -6.56
CA TYR A 343 23.16 10.65 -7.55
C TYR A 343 24.65 10.36 -7.40
N LYS A 344 25.06 9.22 -7.98
CA LYS A 344 26.46 8.83 -8.15
C LYS A 344 26.68 8.22 -9.52
N ALA A 345 27.80 8.56 -10.14
CA ALA A 345 28.24 8.04 -11.42
C ALA A 345 29.24 6.90 -11.24
N PHE A 346 29.17 5.90 -12.09
CA PHE A 346 30.02 4.73 -12.14
C PHE A 346 30.57 4.58 -13.56
N ALA A 347 31.90 4.52 -13.69
CA ALA A 347 32.51 4.33 -15.00
C ALA A 347 32.23 2.92 -15.52
N ALA A 348 31.60 2.81 -16.67
CA ALA A 348 31.51 1.56 -17.41
C ALA A 348 32.78 1.35 -18.23
N LYS A 349 33.31 0.14 -18.28
CA LYS A 349 34.59 -0.18 -18.90
C LYS A 349 34.44 -1.35 -19.87
N ALA A 350 35.30 -1.44 -20.85
CA ALA A 350 35.43 -2.63 -21.66
C ALA A 350 35.81 -3.83 -20.77
N GLY A 351 35.10 -4.93 -20.88
CA GLY A 351 35.36 -6.15 -20.09
C GLY A 351 34.20 -7.13 -20.12
N GLY A 352 34.39 -8.26 -19.48
CA GLY A 352 33.35 -9.25 -19.28
C GLY A 352 32.76 -9.17 -17.88
N GLU A 353 31.54 -9.65 -17.75
CA GLU A 353 30.83 -9.77 -16.48
C GLU A 353 31.31 -11.00 -15.70
N ALA A 354 31.04 -11.01 -14.39
CA ALA A 354 31.19 -12.20 -13.58
C ALA A 354 30.20 -13.28 -14.06
N ILE A 355 30.72 -14.47 -14.35
CA ILE A 355 29.88 -15.61 -14.78
C ILE A 355 29.31 -16.27 -13.54
N PRO A 356 27.99 -16.31 -13.38
CA PRO A 356 27.38 -17.05 -12.27
C PRO A 356 27.68 -18.55 -12.35
N VAL A 357 27.93 -19.16 -11.22
CA VAL A 357 28.16 -20.61 -11.13
C VAL A 357 26.85 -21.28 -10.70
N THR A 358 26.24 -21.99 -11.62
CA THR A 358 24.96 -22.70 -11.40
C THR A 358 25.16 -24.18 -11.32
N GLY A 359 24.47 -24.85 -10.38
CA GLY A 359 24.45 -26.27 -10.21
C GLY A 359 23.24 -26.77 -9.41
N PRO A 360 23.06 -28.08 -9.24
CA PRO A 360 21.99 -28.59 -8.40
C PRO A 360 22.23 -28.18 -6.94
N LEU A 361 21.13 -27.91 -6.21
CA LEU A 361 21.20 -27.63 -4.78
C LEU A 361 21.80 -28.81 -4.01
N LYS A 362 22.82 -28.58 -3.20
CA LYS A 362 23.52 -29.56 -2.39
C LYS A 362 23.04 -29.49 -0.92
N GLY A 363 21.75 -29.81 -0.68
CA GLY A 363 21.17 -29.93 0.67
C GLY A 363 21.12 -28.65 1.48
N GLU A 364 22.24 -28.20 2.05
CA GLU A 364 22.36 -26.95 2.85
C GLU A 364 23.19 -25.92 2.09
N ILE A 365 22.78 -24.67 2.14
CA ILE A 365 23.59 -23.53 1.69
C ILE A 365 24.10 -22.75 2.89
N LYS A 366 25.35 -22.30 2.79
CA LYS A 366 25.99 -21.39 3.76
C LYS A 366 26.34 -20.09 3.08
N THR A 367 25.71 -19.02 3.53
CA THR A 367 25.95 -17.66 3.06
C THR A 367 26.68 -16.86 4.14
N LYS A 368 27.00 -15.61 3.87
CA LYS A 368 27.60 -14.72 4.88
C LYS A 368 26.73 -14.56 6.12
N HIS A 369 25.41 -14.48 5.94
CA HIS A 369 24.45 -14.14 7.01
C HIS A 369 23.61 -15.32 7.49
N PHE A 370 23.45 -16.34 6.67
CA PHE A 370 22.55 -17.46 6.96
C PHE A 370 23.11 -18.81 6.60
N THR A 371 22.65 -19.82 7.36
CA THR A 371 22.71 -21.23 6.97
C THR A 371 21.28 -21.68 6.69
N ALA A 372 20.97 -22.13 5.46
CA ALA A 372 19.61 -22.45 5.05
C ALA A 372 19.51 -23.88 4.51
N ARG A 373 18.43 -24.60 4.92
CA ARG A 373 18.04 -25.93 4.40
C ARG A 373 16.70 -25.84 3.72
N PHE A 374 16.55 -26.49 2.58
CA PHE A 374 15.33 -26.51 1.78
C PHE A 374 14.54 -27.80 1.93
N HIS A 375 13.23 -27.71 1.87
CA HIS A 375 12.28 -28.80 1.89
C HIS A 375 11.65 -28.98 0.50
N LEU A 376 12.15 -29.91 -0.30
CA LEU A 376 11.74 -30.01 -1.71
C LEU A 376 10.33 -30.60 -1.93
N GLU A 377 9.74 -31.25 -0.93
CA GLU A 377 8.34 -31.70 -1.04
C GLU A 377 7.35 -30.53 -0.85
N LYS A 378 7.66 -29.58 0.03
CA LYS A 378 6.81 -28.43 0.33
C LYS A 378 7.18 -27.17 -0.46
N GLY A 379 8.36 -27.10 -1.04
CA GLY A 379 8.84 -25.96 -1.82
C GLY A 379 9.12 -24.72 -0.97
N GLY A 380 10.20 -24.75 -0.19
CA GLY A 380 10.60 -23.62 0.65
C GLY A 380 11.74 -23.96 1.61
N ILE A 381 12.07 -23.04 2.50
CA ILE A 381 13.14 -23.17 3.47
C ILE A 381 12.60 -23.79 4.75
N SER A 382 13.13 -24.98 5.14
CA SER A 382 12.75 -25.69 6.37
C SER A 382 13.53 -25.25 7.60
N SER A 383 14.73 -24.66 7.42
CA SER A 383 15.57 -24.15 8.50
C SER A 383 16.35 -22.94 7.97
N LEU A 384 16.33 -21.85 8.71
CA LEU A 384 17.06 -20.63 8.39
C LEU A 384 17.76 -20.13 9.67
N ILE A 385 19.01 -20.44 9.81
CA ILE A 385 19.80 -20.05 10.98
C ILE A 385 20.53 -18.73 10.67
N GLU A 386 20.31 -17.73 11.49
CA GLU A 386 21.08 -16.49 11.49
C GLU A 386 22.50 -16.75 12.01
N ASN A 387 23.52 -16.63 11.16
CA ASN A 387 24.89 -17.01 11.53
C ASN A 387 25.47 -16.17 12.69
N ALA A 388 25.07 -14.90 12.79
CA ALA A 388 25.58 -13.98 13.82
C ALA A 388 25.14 -14.34 15.24
N THR A 389 23.96 -14.96 15.39
CA THR A 389 23.35 -15.24 16.69
C THR A 389 23.08 -16.71 16.94
N GLY A 390 23.12 -17.55 15.91
CA GLY A 390 22.75 -18.97 15.94
C GLY A 390 21.23 -19.19 16.04
N ARG A 391 20.38 -18.15 15.90
CA ARG A 391 18.93 -18.28 16.01
C ARG A 391 18.34 -19.01 14.81
N GLU A 392 17.51 -20.01 15.05
CA GLU A 392 16.61 -20.58 14.04
C GLU A 392 15.40 -19.65 13.86
N LEU A 393 15.19 -19.18 12.64
CA LEU A 393 14.15 -18.21 12.30
C LEU A 393 12.86 -18.87 11.80
N VAL A 394 12.88 -20.15 11.43
CA VAL A 394 11.74 -20.89 10.89
C VAL A 394 11.18 -21.85 11.95
N LYS A 395 9.89 -21.74 12.24
CA LYS A 395 9.14 -22.64 13.12
C LYS A 395 9.12 -24.05 12.52
N GLN A 396 9.47 -25.05 13.32
CA GLN A 396 9.56 -26.44 12.87
C GLN A 396 8.19 -27.14 12.94
N GLY A 397 7.98 -28.16 12.09
CA GLY A 397 6.85 -29.09 12.15
C GLY A 397 5.57 -28.64 11.42
N GLY A 398 5.52 -27.43 10.84
CA GLY A 398 4.36 -26.89 10.11
C GLY A 398 4.66 -26.55 8.66
N TYR A 399 4.29 -25.36 8.24
CA TYR A 399 4.68 -24.77 6.95
C TYR A 399 6.20 -24.56 6.90
N VAL A 400 6.72 -24.35 5.68
CA VAL A 400 8.11 -23.93 5.46
C VAL A 400 8.14 -22.49 4.92
N LEU A 401 9.23 -21.77 5.15
CA LEU A 401 9.36 -20.38 4.76
C LEU A 401 9.35 -20.23 3.23
N GLY A 402 8.42 -19.45 2.72
CA GLY A 402 8.21 -19.26 1.28
C GLY A 402 7.29 -20.30 0.62
N GLN A 403 6.75 -21.28 1.37
CA GLN A 403 5.83 -22.28 0.82
C GLN A 403 4.61 -21.60 0.17
N PHE A 404 4.31 -22.01 -1.06
CA PHE A 404 3.06 -21.62 -1.72
C PHE A 404 1.93 -22.55 -1.29
N LEU A 405 0.87 -21.97 -0.73
CA LEU A 405 -0.37 -22.63 -0.35
C LEU A 405 -1.51 -22.12 -1.23
N HIS A 406 -2.24 -23.03 -1.88
CA HIS A 406 -3.48 -22.74 -2.58
C HIS A 406 -4.67 -23.27 -1.79
N GLU A 407 -5.69 -22.43 -1.57
CA GLU A 407 -6.96 -22.83 -0.99
C GLU A 407 -8.06 -22.76 -2.05
N ARG A 408 -8.91 -23.80 -2.06
CA ARG A 408 -10.20 -23.81 -2.74
C ARG A 408 -11.27 -23.94 -1.68
N PHE A 409 -12.23 -22.98 -1.66
CA PHE A 409 -13.25 -22.92 -0.63
C PHE A 409 -14.52 -23.67 -1.05
N SER A 410 -15.19 -24.32 -0.08
CA SER A 410 -16.50 -24.95 -0.27
C SER A 410 -17.63 -23.97 0.01
N LEU A 411 -18.84 -24.33 -0.40
CA LEU A 411 -20.06 -23.58 -0.10
C LEU A 411 -20.27 -23.35 1.41
N ASP A 412 -19.80 -24.27 2.26
CA ASP A 412 -19.93 -24.13 3.71
C ASP A 412 -19.09 -22.97 4.27
N HIS A 413 -17.91 -22.70 3.67
CA HIS A 413 -17.11 -21.52 4.04
C HIS A 413 -17.84 -20.22 3.68
N VAL A 414 -18.46 -20.18 2.48
CA VAL A 414 -19.24 -19.02 2.03
C VAL A 414 -20.44 -18.81 2.94
N LYS A 415 -21.20 -19.86 3.26
CA LYS A 415 -22.36 -19.79 4.16
C LYS A 415 -21.95 -19.32 5.56
N LYS A 416 -20.89 -19.92 6.15
CA LYS A 416 -20.38 -19.49 7.45
C LYS A 416 -19.99 -18.02 7.47
N PHE A 417 -19.37 -17.53 6.40
CA PHE A 417 -19.04 -16.12 6.26
C PHE A 417 -20.30 -15.25 6.18
N LEU A 418 -21.31 -15.65 5.41
CA LEU A 418 -22.59 -14.94 5.32
C LEU A 418 -23.34 -14.92 6.66
N ASP A 419 -23.19 -15.94 7.49
CA ASP A 419 -23.78 -15.99 8.82
C ASP A 419 -23.10 -15.04 9.82
N THR A 420 -21.83 -14.67 9.57
CA THR A 420 -20.99 -13.93 10.53
C THR A 420 -20.75 -12.47 10.15
N TYR A 421 -20.55 -12.17 8.87
CA TYR A 421 -20.13 -10.84 8.42
C TYR A 421 -21.28 -9.92 8.00
N PRO A 422 -22.10 -10.25 6.96
CA PRO A 422 -23.10 -9.32 6.49
C PRO A 422 -24.37 -9.32 7.37
N ARG A 423 -25.15 -8.27 7.24
CA ARG A 423 -26.50 -8.15 7.82
C ARG A 423 -27.55 -7.99 6.73
N ASP A 424 -28.83 -8.14 7.10
CA ASP A 424 -29.99 -7.88 6.25
C ASP A 424 -29.85 -8.52 4.84
N TRP A 425 -30.02 -7.71 3.80
CA TRP A 425 -29.92 -8.13 2.41
C TRP A 425 -28.52 -8.72 2.05
N GLY A 426 -27.47 -8.35 2.79
CA GLY A 426 -26.12 -8.86 2.58
C GLY A 426 -25.98 -10.36 2.85
N ARG A 427 -26.89 -10.98 3.60
CA ARG A 427 -26.93 -12.43 3.86
C ARG A 427 -27.50 -13.26 2.71
N ASN A 428 -27.91 -12.64 1.61
CA ASN A 428 -28.42 -13.36 0.46
C ASN A 428 -27.32 -14.27 -0.14
N PRO A 429 -27.53 -15.60 -0.22
CA PRO A 429 -26.54 -16.53 -0.76
C PRO A 429 -26.27 -16.35 -2.26
N ASP A 430 -27.13 -15.64 -2.98
CA ASP A 430 -26.97 -15.25 -4.37
C ASP A 430 -26.59 -13.77 -4.53
N GLY A 431 -26.29 -13.09 -3.42
CA GLY A 431 -26.01 -11.65 -3.35
C GLY A 431 -24.54 -11.30 -3.51
N ASP A 432 -24.26 -10.05 -3.17
CA ASP A 432 -22.97 -9.39 -3.43
C ASP A 432 -21.80 -10.02 -2.67
N PHE A 433 -22.03 -10.40 -1.42
CA PHE A 433 -21.00 -10.98 -0.53
C PHE A 433 -20.83 -12.50 -0.66
N ALA A 434 -21.55 -13.12 -1.60
CA ALA A 434 -21.61 -14.56 -1.79
C ALA A 434 -20.97 -15.01 -3.10
N LYS A 435 -21.18 -16.29 -3.43
CA LYS A 435 -20.89 -16.91 -4.73
C LYS A 435 -22.14 -17.66 -5.19
N GLY A 436 -23.13 -16.93 -5.67
CA GLY A 436 -24.46 -17.46 -6.03
C GLY A 436 -24.41 -18.63 -7.02
N GLY A 437 -25.17 -19.69 -6.72
CA GLY A 437 -25.23 -20.92 -7.53
C GLY A 437 -24.03 -21.86 -7.38
N MET A 438 -23.15 -21.62 -6.42
CA MET A 438 -22.00 -22.49 -6.15
C MET A 438 -22.42 -23.94 -5.82
N PRO A 439 -21.74 -24.99 -6.35
CA PRO A 439 -22.05 -26.37 -6.05
C PRO A 439 -21.83 -26.70 -4.57
N GLY A 440 -22.59 -27.69 -4.07
CA GLY A 440 -22.45 -28.19 -2.70
C GLY A 440 -21.05 -28.76 -2.41
N PRO A 441 -20.72 -28.94 -1.11
CA PRO A 441 -19.39 -29.38 -0.68
C PRO A 441 -19.04 -30.81 -1.12
N ASP A 442 -20.03 -31.64 -1.43
CA ASP A 442 -19.85 -32.97 -2.05
C ASP A 442 -19.26 -32.91 -3.46
N LYS A 443 -19.58 -31.85 -4.22
CA LYS A 443 -19.08 -31.62 -5.59
C LYS A 443 -17.88 -30.66 -5.65
N SER A 444 -17.76 -29.76 -4.67
CA SER A 444 -16.67 -28.82 -4.54
C SER A 444 -16.21 -28.71 -3.08
N PRO A 445 -15.49 -29.74 -2.58
CA PRO A 445 -15.01 -29.73 -1.21
C PRO A 445 -13.91 -28.67 -1.02
N TYR A 446 -13.75 -28.23 0.25
CA TYR A 446 -12.56 -27.47 0.63
C TYR A 446 -11.29 -28.26 0.39
N ALA A 447 -10.25 -27.58 -0.09
CA ALA A 447 -8.92 -28.17 -0.23
C ALA A 447 -7.86 -27.09 0.00
N ALA A 448 -6.87 -27.44 0.82
CA ALA A 448 -5.63 -26.69 0.99
C ALA A 448 -4.50 -27.52 0.36
N MET A 449 -3.85 -26.99 -0.65
CA MET A 449 -2.93 -27.72 -1.53
C MET A 449 -1.63 -26.94 -1.71
N THR A 450 -0.54 -27.69 -1.92
CA THR A 450 0.75 -27.11 -2.32
C THR A 450 1.30 -27.89 -3.50
N PRO A 451 1.93 -27.26 -4.51
CA PRO A 451 2.65 -27.96 -5.57
C PRO A 451 3.72 -28.89 -4.99
N THR A 452 4.00 -29.98 -5.67
CA THR A 452 4.96 -31.00 -5.21
C THR A 452 6.03 -31.31 -6.26
N GLY A 453 7.02 -32.12 -5.87
CA GLY A 453 8.10 -32.51 -6.76
C GLY A 453 9.01 -31.36 -7.16
N TRP A 454 9.35 -30.49 -6.22
CA TRP A 454 10.20 -29.34 -6.47
C TRP A 454 11.62 -29.73 -6.81
N LYS A 455 12.12 -29.25 -7.94
CA LYS A 455 13.51 -29.32 -8.34
C LYS A 455 14.18 -27.99 -7.97
N ALA A 456 15.44 -28.09 -7.49
CA ALA A 456 16.17 -26.94 -7.01
C ALA A 456 17.50 -26.74 -7.74
N THR A 457 17.79 -25.53 -8.16
CA THR A 457 19.09 -25.11 -8.65
C THR A 457 19.65 -24.04 -7.71
N GLN A 458 20.97 -24.07 -7.49
CA GLN A 458 21.71 -23.07 -6.74
C GLN A 458 22.62 -22.32 -7.69
N THR A 459 22.67 -21.00 -7.56
CA THR A 459 23.54 -20.13 -8.33
C THR A 459 24.31 -19.21 -7.40
N ARG A 460 25.64 -19.24 -7.48
CA ARG A 460 26.49 -18.21 -6.85
C ARG A 460 26.70 -17.07 -7.82
N THR A 461 26.30 -15.89 -7.42
CA THR A 461 26.56 -14.62 -8.14
C THR A 461 27.62 -13.80 -7.40
N SER A 462 28.06 -12.68 -7.98
CA SER A 462 28.94 -11.71 -7.30
C SER A 462 28.27 -10.99 -6.12
N PHE A 463 26.94 -11.13 -5.95
CA PHE A 463 26.14 -10.41 -4.93
C PHE A 463 25.64 -11.32 -3.81
N GLY A 464 25.71 -12.63 -3.97
CA GLY A 464 25.18 -13.61 -3.02
C GLY A 464 24.79 -14.93 -3.65
N GLU A 465 24.11 -15.75 -2.87
CA GLU A 465 23.56 -17.04 -3.31
C GLU A 465 22.10 -16.87 -3.76
N GLU A 466 21.71 -17.59 -4.78
CA GLU A 466 20.35 -17.71 -5.27
C GLU A 466 19.94 -19.17 -5.36
N VAL A 467 18.73 -19.50 -4.91
CA VAL A 467 18.12 -20.83 -5.08
C VAL A 467 16.79 -20.67 -5.80
N VAL A 468 16.63 -21.39 -6.90
CA VAL A 468 15.39 -21.41 -7.68
C VAL A 468 14.75 -22.80 -7.56
N LEU A 469 13.47 -22.79 -7.18
CA LEU A 469 12.63 -23.98 -7.07
C LEU A 469 11.55 -23.96 -8.16
N THR A 470 11.38 -25.08 -8.87
CA THR A 470 10.31 -25.28 -9.86
C THR A 470 9.62 -26.62 -9.60
N PRO A 471 8.27 -26.68 -9.44
CA PRO A 471 7.57 -27.94 -9.18
C PRO A 471 7.34 -28.71 -10.46
N THR A 472 7.20 -30.04 -10.34
CA THR A 472 6.75 -30.90 -11.44
C THR A 472 5.24 -31.07 -11.48
N ASP A 473 4.56 -30.92 -10.33
CA ASP A 473 3.10 -30.90 -10.20
C ASP A 473 2.62 -29.47 -9.92
N THR A 474 1.86 -28.91 -10.83
CA THR A 474 1.26 -27.55 -10.72
C THR A 474 -0.17 -27.57 -10.21
N LEU A 475 -0.66 -28.71 -9.70
CA LEU A 475 -2.05 -28.93 -9.26
C LEU A 475 -3.10 -28.69 -10.37
N GLY A 476 -2.68 -28.62 -11.64
CA GLY A 476 -3.55 -28.23 -12.76
C GLY A 476 -4.04 -26.78 -12.74
N LEU A 477 -3.48 -25.94 -11.88
CA LEU A 477 -3.93 -24.55 -11.66
C LEU A 477 -3.20 -23.53 -12.53
N ALA A 478 -2.03 -23.89 -13.08
CA ALA A 478 -1.20 -23.04 -13.91
C ALA A 478 -0.30 -23.90 -14.81
N LYS A 479 0.32 -23.27 -15.81
CA LYS A 479 1.37 -23.97 -16.60
C LYS A 479 2.67 -24.15 -15.83
N GLY A 480 2.96 -23.25 -14.89
CA GLY A 480 4.17 -23.34 -14.07
C GLY A 480 4.17 -22.43 -12.87
N TYR A 481 5.03 -22.78 -11.91
CA TYR A 481 5.39 -21.93 -10.77
C TYR A 481 6.92 -21.87 -10.66
N GLU A 482 7.40 -20.78 -10.09
CA GLU A 482 8.80 -20.60 -9.68
C GLU A 482 8.83 -19.93 -8.32
N LEU A 483 9.72 -20.43 -7.46
CA LEU A 483 10.10 -19.77 -6.20
C LEU A 483 11.59 -19.50 -6.24
N ARG A 484 11.98 -18.25 -6.08
CA ARG A 484 13.38 -17.84 -6.04
C ARG A 484 13.70 -17.25 -4.69
N PHE A 485 14.78 -17.70 -4.09
CA PHE A 485 15.31 -17.23 -2.82
C PHE A 485 16.71 -16.65 -3.05
N SER A 486 16.88 -15.36 -2.77
CA SER A 486 18.17 -14.68 -2.89
C SER A 486 18.69 -14.28 -1.52
N PHE A 487 19.98 -14.54 -1.28
CA PHE A 487 20.69 -14.28 -0.03
C PHE A 487 21.83 -13.29 -0.32
N PRO A 488 21.58 -11.96 -0.21
CA PRO A 488 22.60 -10.96 -0.50
C PRO A 488 23.78 -11.04 0.49
N ASP A 489 25.00 -10.84 -0.02
CA ASP A 489 26.21 -10.77 0.84
C ASP A 489 26.28 -9.47 1.66
N GLU A 490 25.67 -8.39 1.16
CA GLU A 490 25.75 -7.06 1.79
C GLU A 490 24.63 -6.78 2.80
N ALA A 491 23.61 -7.63 2.86
CA ALA A 491 22.47 -7.45 3.77
C ALA A 491 22.01 -8.77 4.40
N ALA A 492 21.74 -8.75 5.71
CA ALA A 492 21.16 -9.90 6.40
C ALA A 492 19.66 -10.01 6.12
N CYS A 493 19.30 -10.39 4.89
CA CYS A 493 17.92 -10.64 4.48
C CYS A 493 17.82 -11.80 3.50
N VAL A 494 16.59 -12.30 3.31
CA VAL A 494 16.24 -13.23 2.25
C VAL A 494 15.18 -12.58 1.39
N ASP A 495 15.47 -12.39 0.11
CA ASP A 495 14.49 -11.94 -0.88
C ASP A 495 13.83 -13.18 -1.50
N ILE A 496 12.50 -13.18 -1.54
CA ILE A 496 11.68 -14.28 -2.06
C ILE A 496 10.86 -13.73 -3.22
N VAL A 497 10.96 -14.36 -4.39
CA VAL A 497 10.09 -14.07 -5.53
C VAL A 497 9.27 -15.30 -5.84
N TRP A 498 7.96 -15.17 -5.80
CA TRP A 498 7.02 -16.15 -6.31
C TRP A 498 6.54 -15.72 -7.71
N LYS A 499 6.48 -16.68 -8.63
CA LYS A 499 6.02 -16.46 -10.00
C LYS A 499 5.03 -17.54 -10.41
N VAL A 500 3.98 -17.13 -11.10
CA VAL A 500 3.04 -18.01 -11.79
C VAL A 500 3.07 -17.77 -13.29
N VAL A 501 2.99 -18.84 -14.05
CA VAL A 501 2.90 -18.80 -15.52
C VAL A 501 1.56 -19.37 -15.94
N ASP A 502 0.76 -18.52 -16.57
CA ASP A 502 -0.54 -18.86 -17.19
C ASP A 502 -1.50 -19.57 -16.21
N LYS A 503 -1.86 -18.83 -15.13
CA LYS A 503 -2.85 -19.31 -14.17
C LYS A 503 -4.20 -19.55 -14.84
N THR A 504 -4.74 -20.71 -14.64
CA THR A 504 -6.06 -21.13 -15.13
C THR A 504 -7.17 -20.40 -14.38
N PRO A 505 -8.09 -19.69 -15.06
CA PRO A 505 -9.22 -19.06 -14.41
C PRO A 505 -10.26 -20.08 -13.92
N THR A 506 -10.87 -19.79 -12.78
CA THR A 506 -12.00 -20.55 -12.21
C THR A 506 -12.95 -19.63 -11.46
N PRO A 507 -14.29 -19.83 -11.56
CA PRO A 507 -15.24 -19.10 -10.74
C PRO A 507 -15.33 -19.65 -9.30
N ILE A 508 -14.79 -20.85 -9.05
CA ILE A 508 -14.75 -21.43 -7.70
C ILE A 508 -13.94 -20.52 -6.77
N PRO A 509 -14.44 -20.23 -5.56
CA PRO A 509 -13.70 -19.40 -4.61
C PRO A 509 -12.32 -20.01 -4.31
N GLU A 510 -11.28 -19.22 -4.53
CA GLU A 510 -9.91 -19.62 -4.33
C GLU A 510 -9.07 -18.53 -3.70
N GLY A 511 -7.94 -18.91 -3.10
CA GLY A 511 -6.91 -18.02 -2.62
C GLY A 511 -5.53 -18.63 -2.69
N GLY A 512 -4.53 -17.81 -2.95
CA GLY A 512 -3.12 -18.21 -2.92
C GLY A 512 -2.36 -17.46 -1.84
N TRP A 513 -1.41 -18.15 -1.17
CA TRP A 513 -0.65 -17.59 -0.07
C TRP A 513 0.83 -17.97 -0.15
N ILE A 514 1.69 -17.06 0.30
CA ILE A 514 3.05 -17.42 0.74
C ILE A 514 3.05 -17.52 2.25
N CYS A 515 3.52 -18.67 2.76
CA CYS A 515 3.60 -18.95 4.19
C CYS A 515 4.96 -18.49 4.75
N LEU A 516 4.92 -17.77 5.87
CA LEU A 516 6.10 -17.28 6.58
C LEU A 516 6.01 -17.75 8.06
N PRO A 517 6.39 -19.01 8.37
CA PRO A 517 6.28 -19.58 9.71
C PRO A 517 7.49 -19.18 10.55
N PHE A 518 7.39 -18.07 11.27
CA PHE A 518 8.50 -17.58 12.09
C PHE A 518 8.63 -18.32 13.43
N ASN A 519 9.85 -18.56 13.86
CA ASN A 519 10.15 -19.16 15.16
C ASN A 519 10.33 -18.09 16.23
N VAL A 520 9.21 -17.54 16.71
CA VAL A 520 9.19 -16.51 17.75
C VAL A 520 8.28 -16.96 18.89
N GLN A 521 8.84 -17.04 20.09
CA GLN A 521 8.09 -17.35 21.29
C GLN A 521 7.36 -16.10 21.82
N THR A 522 6.15 -16.25 22.37
CA THR A 522 5.34 -15.13 22.89
C THR A 522 5.29 -13.95 21.90
N PRO A 523 4.74 -14.14 20.69
CA PRO A 523 4.87 -13.17 19.61
C PRO A 523 4.11 -11.87 19.93
N ALA A 524 4.80 -10.75 19.75
CA ALA A 524 4.24 -9.41 19.69
C ALA A 524 4.35 -8.89 18.26
N PHE A 525 3.25 -8.40 17.74
CA PHE A 525 3.14 -7.95 16.34
C PHE A 525 3.13 -6.44 16.24
N ARG A 526 3.81 -5.92 15.22
CA ARG A 526 3.68 -4.54 14.77
C ARG A 526 3.45 -4.53 13.25
N VAL A 527 2.32 -4.02 12.82
CA VAL A 527 1.95 -3.94 11.41
C VAL A 527 2.17 -2.52 10.92
N GLY A 528 3.08 -2.34 9.97
CA GLY A 528 3.34 -1.06 9.33
C GLY A 528 2.19 -0.67 8.40
N ARG A 529 1.34 0.25 8.86
CA ARG A 529 0.23 0.85 8.11
C ARG A 529 0.65 2.17 7.47
N ILE A 530 -0.19 2.74 6.62
CA ILE A 530 0.01 4.10 6.10
C ILE A 530 0.07 5.07 7.29
N GLY A 531 1.17 5.81 7.40
CA GLY A 531 1.34 6.86 8.40
C GLY A 531 1.40 6.43 9.85
N GLY A 532 1.46 5.13 10.14
CA GLY A 532 1.51 4.62 11.51
C GLY A 532 1.91 3.15 11.58
N THR A 533 2.05 2.63 12.78
CA THR A 533 2.22 1.21 13.06
C THR A 533 1.17 0.80 14.08
N ILE A 534 0.50 -0.34 13.85
CA ILE A 534 -0.54 -0.86 14.74
C ILE A 534 -0.10 -2.14 15.44
N ASP A 535 -0.60 -2.32 16.67
CA ASP A 535 -0.67 -3.59 17.36
C ASP A 535 -2.05 -4.22 17.08
N PRO A 536 -2.13 -5.36 16.39
CA PRO A 536 -3.43 -5.97 16.07
C PRO A 536 -4.29 -6.31 17.28
N ALA A 537 -3.68 -6.47 18.47
CA ALA A 537 -4.41 -6.74 19.69
C ALA A 537 -5.09 -5.49 20.29
N LYS A 538 -4.49 -4.29 20.07
CA LYS A 538 -4.87 -3.06 20.79
C LYS A 538 -5.45 -1.97 19.89
N ASP A 539 -4.97 -1.85 18.65
CA ASP A 539 -5.16 -0.68 17.80
C ASP A 539 -6.18 -0.89 16.67
N ILE A 540 -7.10 -1.85 16.83
CA ILE A 540 -8.20 -2.11 15.90
C ILE A 540 -9.53 -1.77 16.57
N ILE A 541 -10.30 -0.88 15.94
CA ILE A 541 -11.61 -0.42 16.41
C ILE A 541 -12.62 -1.58 16.37
N PHE A 542 -13.59 -1.55 17.28
CA PHE A 542 -14.67 -2.54 17.40
C PHE A 542 -15.39 -2.76 16.06
N GLY A 543 -15.76 -4.02 15.79
CA GLY A 543 -16.46 -4.41 14.58
C GLY A 543 -15.62 -4.40 13.31
N SER A 544 -14.34 -4.14 13.42
CA SER A 544 -13.42 -4.22 12.30
C SER A 544 -12.93 -5.65 12.07
N ASN A 545 -12.60 -5.97 10.81
CA ASN A 545 -12.01 -7.27 10.46
C ASN A 545 -10.62 -7.41 11.11
N ARG A 546 -10.31 -8.60 11.61
CA ARG A 546 -9.01 -8.94 12.21
C ARG A 546 -8.29 -10.08 11.51
N ASN A 547 -8.93 -10.67 10.49
CA ASN A 547 -8.38 -11.80 9.73
C ASN A 547 -7.56 -11.37 8.51
N LEU A 548 -7.88 -10.22 7.91
CA LEU A 548 -7.20 -9.65 6.75
C LEU A 548 -6.74 -8.23 7.06
N MET A 549 -5.51 -7.91 6.72
CA MET A 549 -4.90 -6.60 6.97
C MET A 549 -4.20 -6.07 5.73
N GLY A 550 -4.44 -4.79 5.42
CA GLY A 550 -3.63 -4.08 4.45
C GLY A 550 -2.29 -3.69 5.07
N VAL A 551 -1.18 -4.08 4.48
CA VAL A 551 0.19 -3.80 4.96
C VAL A 551 0.86 -2.83 4.01
N ASP A 552 1.29 -1.68 4.54
CA ASP A 552 2.02 -0.68 3.76
C ASP A 552 3.54 -0.91 3.81
N ARG A 553 4.08 -1.15 5.00
CA ARG A 553 5.51 -1.44 5.24
C ARG A 553 5.70 -2.90 5.63
N ALA A 554 6.36 -3.18 6.74
CA ALA A 554 6.58 -4.53 7.22
C ALA A 554 5.60 -4.94 8.33
N ILE A 555 5.44 -6.25 8.51
CA ILE A 555 5.03 -6.82 9.79
C ILE A 555 6.28 -7.29 10.51
N THR A 556 6.46 -6.82 11.75
CA THR A 556 7.47 -7.35 12.67
C THR A 556 6.83 -8.29 13.68
N VAL A 557 7.47 -9.43 13.91
CA VAL A 557 7.09 -10.43 14.90
C VAL A 557 8.25 -10.59 15.87
N ARG A 558 8.06 -10.19 17.12
CA ARG A 558 9.13 -10.12 18.14
C ARG A 558 8.77 -10.93 19.35
N SER A 559 9.77 -11.44 20.09
CA SER A 559 9.57 -12.10 21.38
C SER A 559 9.28 -11.04 22.45
N GLY A 560 8.00 -10.87 22.79
CA GLY A 560 7.54 -9.72 23.54
C GLY A 560 7.77 -8.40 22.76
N GLU A 561 7.54 -7.26 23.40
CA GLU A 561 7.59 -5.96 22.72
C GLU A 561 8.98 -5.54 22.22
N ASN A 562 10.04 -5.89 22.97
CA ASN A 562 11.41 -5.46 22.70
C ASN A 562 12.41 -6.58 22.43
N GLY A 563 11.97 -7.84 22.39
CA GLY A 563 12.84 -8.99 22.13
C GLY A 563 13.33 -9.04 20.67
N ALA A 564 14.22 -9.98 20.41
CA ALA A 564 14.62 -10.31 19.05
C ALA A 564 13.45 -10.94 18.28
N GLY A 565 13.46 -10.83 16.96
CA GLY A 565 12.37 -11.33 16.14
C GLY A 565 12.73 -11.43 14.66
N VAL A 566 11.70 -11.43 13.83
CA VAL A 566 11.78 -11.46 12.37
C VAL A 566 10.81 -10.43 11.81
N ALA A 567 11.15 -9.84 10.68
CA ALA A 567 10.25 -8.97 9.95
C ALA A 567 10.12 -9.41 8.50
N ALA A 568 8.99 -9.06 7.89
CA ALA A 568 8.75 -9.29 6.49
C ALA A 568 7.99 -8.13 5.85
N THR A 569 8.31 -7.83 4.59
CA THR A 569 7.62 -6.82 3.77
C THR A 569 7.45 -7.29 2.33
N SER A 570 6.54 -6.66 1.60
CA SER A 570 6.42 -6.81 0.15
C SER A 570 6.27 -5.44 -0.51
N ALA A 571 6.99 -5.23 -1.61
CA ALA A 571 6.74 -4.08 -2.47
C ALA A 571 5.41 -4.22 -3.23
N ASP A 572 4.95 -5.45 -3.46
CA ASP A 572 3.91 -5.84 -4.40
C ASP A 572 2.58 -6.17 -3.73
N LEU A 573 2.60 -6.94 -2.64
CA LEU A 573 1.44 -7.59 -2.02
C LEU A 573 0.98 -6.86 -0.77
N PRO A 574 -0.16 -6.16 -0.82
CA PRO A 574 -0.64 -5.39 0.33
C PRO A 574 -1.45 -6.20 1.34
N LEU A 575 -2.00 -7.38 0.98
CA LEU A 575 -2.97 -8.11 1.81
C LEU A 575 -2.32 -9.26 2.55
N TRP A 576 -2.42 -9.26 3.89
CA TRP A 576 -1.79 -10.23 4.77
C TRP A 576 -2.74 -10.73 5.85
N SER A 577 -2.47 -11.92 6.36
CA SER A 577 -3.11 -12.51 7.54
C SER A 577 -2.05 -12.93 8.56
N ILE A 578 -2.42 -12.93 9.84
CA ILE A 578 -1.54 -13.29 10.96
C ILE A 578 -2.14 -14.49 11.68
N GLY A 579 -1.33 -15.52 11.93
CA GLY A 579 -1.67 -16.74 12.66
C GLY A 579 -2.37 -17.80 11.83
N LYS A 580 -3.22 -17.42 10.86
CA LYS A 580 -3.93 -18.33 9.93
C LYS A 580 -4.33 -17.60 8.66
N PRO A 581 -4.53 -18.32 7.53
CA PRO A 581 -5.16 -17.75 6.33
C PRO A 581 -6.53 -17.14 6.64
N GLY A 582 -6.81 -15.94 6.15
CA GLY A 582 -7.95 -15.14 6.60
C GLY A 582 -9.10 -14.95 5.61
N LEU A 583 -9.05 -15.62 4.43
CA LEU A 583 -10.15 -15.51 3.44
C LEU A 583 -11.41 -16.23 3.94
N TRP A 584 -12.58 -15.65 3.64
CA TRP A 584 -13.90 -16.15 4.06
C TRP A 584 -14.03 -16.27 5.59
N LEU A 585 -13.31 -15.42 6.36
CA LEU A 585 -13.43 -15.32 7.80
C LEU A 585 -13.78 -13.89 8.20
N TYR A 586 -14.64 -13.78 9.21
CA TYR A 586 -14.89 -12.54 9.94
C TYR A 586 -15.01 -12.85 11.43
N GLU A 587 -13.97 -12.52 12.16
CA GLU A 587 -13.82 -12.79 13.59
C GLU A 587 -13.40 -11.49 14.29
N PRO A 588 -14.33 -10.58 14.66
CA PRO A 588 -14.01 -9.25 15.17
C PRO A 588 -13.32 -9.26 16.55
N SER A 589 -13.32 -10.39 17.24
CA SER A 589 -12.60 -10.60 18.50
C SER A 589 -11.28 -11.36 18.35
N TYR A 590 -10.89 -11.73 17.13
CA TYR A 590 -9.66 -12.47 16.89
C TYR A 590 -8.42 -11.66 17.29
N VAL A 591 -7.55 -12.28 18.09
CA VAL A 591 -6.22 -11.76 18.43
C VAL A 591 -5.21 -12.83 18.04
N PRO A 592 -4.26 -12.51 17.15
CA PRO A 592 -3.27 -13.49 16.73
C PRO A 592 -2.31 -13.85 17.87
N THR A 593 -2.08 -15.15 18.06
CA THR A 593 -1.16 -15.71 19.07
C THR A 593 -0.04 -16.54 18.45
N GLU A 594 -0.22 -16.93 17.18
CA GLU A 594 0.77 -17.72 16.45
C GLU A 594 1.63 -16.83 15.54
N PRO A 595 2.95 -17.07 15.48
CA PRO A 595 3.89 -16.20 14.78
C PRO A 595 3.91 -16.36 13.26
N GLU A 596 3.02 -17.17 12.68
CA GLU A 596 2.91 -17.37 11.25
C GLU A 596 2.29 -16.14 10.56
N LEU A 597 2.87 -15.75 9.43
CA LEU A 597 2.28 -14.77 8.52
C LEU A 597 1.90 -15.44 7.19
N PHE A 598 0.78 -14.99 6.64
CA PHE A 598 0.30 -15.46 5.34
C PHE A 598 0.11 -14.26 4.42
N VAL A 599 0.86 -14.26 3.31
CA VAL A 599 0.83 -13.17 2.33
C VAL A 599 -0.07 -13.56 1.18
N ASN A 600 -1.18 -12.87 0.98
CA ASN A 600 -2.14 -13.21 -0.06
C ASN A 600 -1.60 -12.85 -1.44
N LEU A 601 -1.48 -13.84 -2.32
CA LEU A 601 -1.02 -13.70 -3.70
C LEU A 601 -2.16 -13.35 -4.65
N TYR A 602 -3.35 -13.85 -4.35
CA TYR A 602 -4.60 -13.65 -5.11
C TYR A 602 -5.79 -14.22 -4.37
N ASN A 603 -6.99 -13.71 -4.64
CA ASN A 603 -8.25 -14.29 -4.24
C ASN A 603 -9.39 -13.81 -5.15
N ASN A 604 -10.51 -14.53 -5.20
CA ASN A 604 -11.73 -14.14 -5.90
C ASN A 604 -12.96 -14.27 -4.99
N MET A 605 -12.91 -13.68 -3.80
CA MET A 605 -13.94 -13.90 -2.78
C MET A 605 -15.35 -13.59 -3.29
N TRP A 606 -15.73 -12.37 -3.49
CA TRP A 606 -17.12 -11.96 -3.66
C TRP A 606 -17.64 -12.04 -5.09
N ASN A 607 -18.96 -11.83 -5.25
CA ASN A 607 -19.65 -11.83 -6.52
C ASN A 607 -19.79 -10.43 -7.12
N THR A 608 -19.45 -9.38 -6.38
CA THR A 608 -19.59 -7.98 -6.81
C THR A 608 -18.33 -7.17 -6.60
N ASN A 609 -18.23 -6.09 -7.32
CA ASN A 609 -17.19 -5.06 -7.29
C ASN A 609 -15.77 -5.52 -7.65
N PHE A 610 -15.50 -6.83 -7.74
CA PHE A 610 -14.17 -7.36 -7.98
C PHE A 610 -14.17 -8.48 -9.02
N PRO A 611 -13.04 -8.76 -9.70
CA PRO A 611 -12.93 -9.88 -10.61
C PRO A 611 -13.40 -11.21 -10.03
N LEU A 612 -14.24 -11.92 -10.78
CA LEU A 612 -14.83 -13.20 -10.37
C LEU A 612 -13.90 -14.39 -10.53
N TRP A 613 -12.84 -14.23 -11.29
CA TRP A 613 -11.79 -15.21 -11.57
C TRP A 613 -10.45 -14.52 -11.80
N ILE A 614 -9.38 -15.24 -11.59
CA ILE A 614 -8.01 -14.74 -11.73
C ILE A 614 -7.26 -15.58 -12.74
N ARG A 615 -6.54 -14.91 -13.66
CA ARG A 615 -5.84 -15.55 -14.77
C ARG A 615 -4.52 -14.85 -15.08
N GLY A 616 -3.72 -15.49 -15.92
CA GLY A 616 -2.52 -14.88 -16.49
C GLY A 616 -1.24 -15.21 -15.75
N SER A 617 -0.21 -14.43 -16.03
CA SER A 617 1.13 -14.61 -15.50
C SER A 617 1.57 -13.38 -14.75
N TRP A 618 2.07 -13.54 -13.55
CA TRP A 618 2.67 -12.46 -12.75
C TRP A 618 3.67 -13.02 -11.74
N GLU A 619 4.39 -12.12 -11.13
CA GLU A 619 5.30 -12.43 -10.04
C GLU A 619 5.11 -11.45 -8.89
N ALA A 620 5.51 -11.85 -7.69
CA ALA A 620 5.46 -11.04 -6.50
C ALA A 620 6.70 -11.24 -5.64
N SER A 621 7.19 -10.16 -5.04
CA SER A 621 8.41 -10.12 -4.26
C SER A 621 8.14 -9.83 -2.79
N LEU A 622 8.92 -10.50 -1.92
CA LEU A 622 8.92 -10.32 -0.48
C LEU A 622 10.36 -10.24 0.02
N ARG A 623 10.56 -9.58 1.14
CA ARG A 623 11.82 -9.58 1.88
C ARG A 623 11.58 -9.97 3.33
N VAL A 624 12.44 -10.87 3.85
CA VAL A 624 12.46 -11.33 5.24
C VAL A 624 13.81 -10.98 5.86
N TRP A 625 13.84 -10.48 7.09
CA TRP A 625 15.09 -10.16 7.79
C TRP A 625 14.98 -10.38 9.29
N PRO A 626 16.09 -10.76 9.98
CA PRO A 626 16.13 -10.84 11.42
C PRO A 626 16.05 -9.46 12.07
N VAL A 627 15.34 -9.37 13.19
CA VAL A 627 15.24 -8.16 14.00
C VAL A 627 15.98 -8.40 15.31
N SER A 628 16.91 -7.51 15.64
CA SER A 628 17.66 -7.55 16.90
C SER A 628 16.80 -7.12 18.08
N ALA A 629 17.11 -7.61 19.26
CA ALA A 629 16.52 -7.10 20.50
C ALA A 629 16.82 -5.60 20.65
N GLY A 630 15.84 -4.81 21.08
CA GLY A 630 15.96 -3.36 21.25
C GLY A 630 15.96 -2.56 19.94
N ALA A 631 15.85 -3.19 18.76
CA ALA A 631 15.75 -2.46 17.50
C ALA A 631 14.56 -1.49 17.50
N THR A 632 14.78 -0.26 17.06
CA THR A 632 13.73 0.76 16.92
C THR A 632 12.76 0.44 15.80
N GLU A 633 11.61 1.10 15.75
CA GLU A 633 10.65 0.99 14.63
C GLU A 633 11.30 1.40 13.30
N GLU A 634 12.18 2.39 13.33
CA GLU A 634 12.96 2.81 12.17
C GLU A 634 13.80 1.65 11.61
N GLN A 635 14.54 0.97 12.46
CA GLN A 635 15.45 -0.13 12.09
C GLN A 635 14.70 -1.42 11.73
N ALA A 636 13.67 -1.74 12.51
CA ALA A 636 12.94 -3.00 12.36
C ALA A 636 11.93 -3.00 11.21
N ASN A 637 11.34 -1.85 10.88
CA ASN A 637 10.22 -1.74 9.96
C ASN A 637 10.45 -0.71 8.86
N PHE A 638 10.74 0.55 9.21
CA PHE A 638 10.70 1.67 8.28
C PHE A 638 11.78 1.59 7.19
N THR A 639 13.06 1.59 7.58
CA THR A 639 14.19 1.68 6.64
C THR A 639 14.23 0.49 5.68
N PRO A 640 14.20 -0.79 6.13
CA PRO A 640 14.25 -1.92 5.20
C PRO A 640 13.06 -1.97 4.23
N SER A 641 11.86 -1.54 4.68
CA SER A 641 10.67 -1.50 3.83
C SER A 641 10.78 -0.46 2.72
N TRP A 642 11.26 0.75 3.04
CA TRP A 642 11.38 1.81 2.04
C TRP A 642 12.53 1.58 1.08
N GLU A 643 13.63 0.97 1.51
CA GLU A 643 14.73 0.57 0.63
C GLU A 643 14.29 -0.44 -0.44
N LEU A 644 13.36 -1.35 -0.11
CA LEU A 644 12.75 -2.26 -1.08
C LEU A 644 11.71 -1.54 -1.98
N ARG A 645 10.83 -0.72 -1.40
CA ARG A 645 9.67 -0.13 -2.09
C ARG A 645 9.98 1.10 -2.93
N GLN A 646 11.12 1.73 -2.74
CA GLN A 646 11.55 2.89 -3.51
C GLN A 646 12.97 2.68 -4.04
N PRO A 647 13.12 1.83 -5.09
CA PRO A 647 14.41 1.52 -5.69
C PRO A 647 15.05 2.73 -6.34
N PRO A 648 16.38 2.77 -6.48
CA PRO A 648 17.06 3.76 -7.29
C PRO A 648 16.71 3.62 -8.77
N VAL A 649 16.91 4.71 -9.52
CA VAL A 649 16.75 4.72 -10.98
C VAL A 649 18.09 5.02 -11.63
N ALA A 650 18.37 4.45 -12.80
CA ALA A 650 19.66 4.57 -13.46
C ALA A 650 19.53 4.79 -14.95
N ALA A 651 20.54 5.45 -15.53
CA ALA A 651 20.70 5.53 -16.98
C ALA A 651 22.16 5.43 -17.37
N PHE A 652 22.39 4.90 -18.55
CA PHE A 652 23.66 4.89 -19.25
C PHE A 652 23.85 6.17 -20.07
N ALA A 653 25.06 6.69 -20.10
CA ALA A 653 25.48 7.72 -21.05
C ALA A 653 26.92 7.46 -21.51
N ASP A 654 27.18 7.85 -22.77
CA ASP A 654 28.51 7.86 -23.35
C ASP A 654 28.79 9.22 -24.01
N GLY A 655 30.05 9.57 -24.14
CA GLY A 655 30.45 10.81 -24.80
C GLY A 655 31.09 11.83 -23.87
N LYS A 656 31.05 13.11 -24.30
CA LYS A 656 31.74 14.21 -23.61
C LYS A 656 31.20 14.39 -22.17
N PRO A 657 32.09 14.79 -21.22
CA PRO A 657 31.70 15.11 -19.87
C PRO A 657 30.79 16.36 -19.82
N GLY A 658 29.84 16.35 -18.94
CA GLY A 658 29.04 17.52 -18.57
C GLY A 658 29.73 18.41 -17.53
N SER A 659 28.93 19.16 -16.77
CA SER A 659 29.39 20.10 -15.75
C SER A 659 29.21 19.64 -14.31
N LEU A 660 28.25 18.71 -14.05
CA LEU A 660 27.91 18.25 -12.71
C LEU A 660 28.99 17.31 -12.14
N PRO A 661 29.29 17.36 -10.84
CA PRO A 661 30.29 16.45 -10.24
C PRO A 661 29.84 14.97 -10.36
N PRO A 662 30.79 14.01 -10.26
CA PRO A 662 30.46 12.59 -10.36
C PRO A 662 29.52 12.06 -9.28
N THR A 663 29.39 12.76 -8.16
CA THR A 663 28.48 12.45 -7.07
C THR A 663 27.97 13.74 -6.44
N GLN A 664 26.69 13.80 -6.13
CA GLN A 664 26.09 14.96 -5.48
C GLN A 664 24.83 14.56 -4.70
N ALA A 665 24.70 15.04 -3.45
CA ALA A 665 23.51 14.89 -2.65
C ALA A 665 22.39 15.80 -3.14
N GLY A 666 21.16 15.35 -3.00
CA GLY A 666 19.95 16.13 -3.20
C GLY A 666 19.28 16.45 -1.86
N VAL A 667 17.98 16.09 -1.72
CA VAL A 667 17.27 16.27 -0.45
C VAL A 667 17.78 15.27 0.58
N ALA A 668 18.30 15.78 1.72
CA ALA A 668 18.71 14.97 2.85
C ALA A 668 17.99 15.38 4.13
N LEU A 669 17.77 14.41 5.01
CA LEU A 669 17.13 14.61 6.30
C LEU A 669 18.09 14.21 7.41
N SER A 670 18.08 14.98 8.52
CA SER A 670 19.02 14.78 9.66
C SER A 670 18.79 13.47 10.42
N ARG A 671 17.69 12.78 10.18
CA ARG A 671 17.39 11.47 10.78
C ARG A 671 16.60 10.57 9.84
N LYS A 672 16.80 9.26 9.95
CA LYS A 672 15.94 8.24 9.33
C LYS A 672 14.58 8.19 10.06
N GLY A 673 13.65 7.37 9.56
CA GLY A 673 12.29 7.30 10.09
C GLY A 673 11.35 8.37 9.51
N VAL A 674 11.87 9.29 8.71
CA VAL A 674 11.11 10.34 8.04
C VAL A 674 11.18 10.14 6.53
N ARG A 675 10.01 10.08 5.89
CA ARG A 675 9.89 9.94 4.43
C ARG A 675 9.72 11.31 3.77
N VAL A 676 10.40 11.54 2.65
CA VAL A 676 10.02 12.58 1.69
C VAL A 676 8.87 12.04 0.85
N SER A 677 7.67 12.54 1.06
CA SER A 677 6.45 12.10 0.38
C SER A 677 6.08 12.96 -0.84
N ALA A 678 6.70 14.12 -0.98
CA ALA A 678 6.69 14.96 -2.18
C ALA A 678 7.89 15.91 -2.16
N PHE A 679 8.52 16.09 -3.30
CA PHE A 679 9.40 17.22 -3.65
C PHE A 679 9.21 17.44 -5.14
N CYS A 680 8.31 18.37 -5.48
CA CYS A 680 7.81 18.54 -6.86
C CYS A 680 7.16 19.93 -7.02
N PRO A 681 6.82 20.36 -8.25
CA PRO A 681 6.00 21.55 -8.44
C PRO A 681 4.73 21.53 -7.58
N ASN A 682 4.43 22.65 -6.93
CA ASN A 682 3.32 22.75 -6.01
C ASN A 682 1.97 22.56 -6.74
N PRO A 683 1.19 21.51 -6.42
CA PRO A 683 -0.09 21.29 -7.09
C PRO A 683 -1.18 22.30 -6.69
N ASP A 684 -0.97 23.03 -5.60
CA ASP A 684 -1.95 23.93 -5.00
C ASP A 684 -1.66 25.41 -5.28
N GLY A 685 -0.56 25.74 -5.98
CA GLY A 685 -0.18 27.10 -6.29
C GLY A 685 1.23 27.22 -6.90
N PRO A 686 1.84 28.40 -6.88
CA PRO A 686 3.19 28.60 -7.40
C PRO A 686 4.28 27.97 -6.51
N GLY A 687 5.48 27.85 -7.05
CA GLY A 687 6.65 27.32 -6.37
C GLY A 687 6.71 25.79 -6.32
N MET A 688 7.56 25.27 -5.45
CA MET A 688 7.75 23.84 -5.23
C MET A 688 7.19 23.44 -3.86
N VAL A 689 6.65 22.24 -3.73
CA VAL A 689 6.24 21.68 -2.44
C VAL A 689 7.22 20.61 -2.00
N LEU A 690 7.69 20.72 -0.75
CA LEU A 690 8.37 19.67 -0.02
C LEU A 690 7.42 19.15 1.08
N ARG A 691 7.17 17.82 1.09
CA ARG A 691 6.40 17.16 2.16
C ARG A 691 7.21 16.05 2.77
N VAL A 692 7.30 16.07 4.09
CA VAL A 692 7.91 15.03 4.89
C VAL A 692 6.85 14.38 5.77
N TRP A 693 7.06 13.11 6.15
CA TRP A 693 6.17 12.39 7.05
C TRP A 693 7.00 11.51 7.99
N GLU A 694 6.92 11.77 9.28
CA GLU A 694 7.51 10.93 10.30
C GLU A 694 6.73 9.60 10.40
N GLN A 695 7.41 8.46 10.34
CA GLN A 695 6.79 7.13 10.28
C GLN A 695 7.50 6.10 11.17
N SER A 696 8.21 6.56 12.19
CA SER A 696 8.93 5.71 13.16
C SER A 696 8.54 5.97 14.62
N GLY A 697 7.59 6.91 14.85
CA GLY A 697 7.11 7.23 16.19
C GLY A 697 8.04 8.12 17.00
N GLN A 698 8.94 8.89 16.34
CA GLN A 698 9.92 9.75 17.03
C GLN A 698 9.61 11.23 16.82
N SER A 699 9.30 11.94 17.90
CA SER A 699 9.24 13.39 17.90
C SER A 699 10.62 14.01 18.02
N GLY A 700 10.82 15.20 17.47
CA GLY A 700 12.06 15.97 17.64
C GLY A 700 12.34 16.91 16.47
N PRO A 701 13.44 17.65 16.54
CA PRO A 701 13.85 18.52 15.45
C PRO A 701 14.22 17.69 14.20
N LEU A 702 13.85 18.21 13.05
CA LEU A 702 14.24 17.70 11.74
C LEU A 702 14.91 18.81 10.97
N THR A 703 16.19 18.63 10.63
CA THR A 703 16.89 19.49 9.67
C THR A 703 16.72 18.91 8.28
N VAL A 704 16.22 19.71 7.37
CA VAL A 704 16.12 19.43 5.94
C VAL A 704 17.26 20.12 5.23
N THR A 705 18.04 19.38 4.46
CA THR A 705 19.02 19.91 3.52
C THR A 705 18.44 19.80 2.12
N LEU A 706 18.38 20.92 1.40
CA LEU A 706 17.91 21.01 0.02
C LEU A 706 19.05 20.77 -0.97
N PRO A 707 18.77 20.42 -2.23
CA PRO A 707 19.80 20.31 -3.25
C PRO A 707 20.53 21.64 -3.44
N THR A 708 21.84 21.59 -3.61
CA THR A 708 22.66 22.76 -3.94
C THR A 708 22.14 23.48 -5.18
N GLY A 709 22.06 24.81 -5.12
CA GLY A 709 21.47 25.63 -6.18
C GLY A 709 19.97 25.87 -6.05
N THR A 710 19.34 25.37 -5.00
CA THR A 710 17.95 25.73 -4.66
C THR A 710 17.86 27.25 -4.39
N LYS A 711 17.00 27.95 -5.15
CA LYS A 711 16.93 29.43 -5.10
C LYS A 711 16.05 29.99 -3.98
N ALA A 712 15.26 29.15 -3.32
CA ALA A 712 14.35 29.59 -2.27
C ALA A 712 15.10 30.09 -1.05
N ALA A 713 14.82 31.32 -0.61
CA ALA A 713 15.42 31.93 0.58
C ALA A 713 14.65 31.56 1.88
N LYS A 714 13.44 31.00 1.75
CA LYS A 714 12.59 30.62 2.88
C LYS A 714 11.71 29.43 2.53
N ALA A 715 11.36 28.64 3.54
CA ALA A 715 10.37 27.60 3.47
C ALA A 715 9.08 28.08 4.16
N GLN A 716 7.98 28.17 3.43
CA GLN A 716 6.67 28.55 3.98
C GLN A 716 5.96 27.30 4.47
N PRO A 717 5.74 27.13 5.80
CA PRO A 717 4.89 26.06 6.30
C PRO A 717 3.47 26.19 5.75
N VAL A 718 2.93 25.08 5.26
CA VAL A 718 1.57 25.01 4.72
C VAL A 718 0.87 23.74 5.20
N ASN A 719 -0.46 23.74 5.23
CA ASN A 719 -1.24 22.54 5.42
C ASN A 719 -1.18 21.64 4.16
N LEU A 720 -1.80 20.45 4.20
CA LEU A 720 -1.76 19.51 3.08
C LEU A 720 -2.50 19.99 1.82
N ARG A 721 -3.16 21.15 1.87
CA ARG A 721 -3.86 21.80 0.75
C ARG A 721 -3.24 23.13 0.35
N GLY A 722 -2.02 23.45 0.82
CA GLY A 722 -1.25 24.61 0.44
C GLY A 722 -1.66 25.93 1.12
N GLU A 723 -2.52 25.90 2.16
CA GLU A 723 -2.84 27.08 2.96
C GLU A 723 -1.72 27.33 3.98
N PRO A 724 -1.32 28.60 4.21
CA PRO A 724 -0.29 28.94 5.21
C PRO A 724 -0.63 28.37 6.59
N ALA A 725 0.35 27.75 7.25
CA ALA A 725 0.21 27.08 8.54
C ALA A 725 1.30 27.47 9.55
N GLY A 726 1.94 28.61 9.36
CA GLY A 726 2.97 29.15 10.24
C GLY A 726 3.81 30.23 9.56
N GLU A 727 4.73 30.80 10.30
CA GLU A 727 5.66 31.81 9.80
C GLU A 727 6.69 31.20 8.85
N PRO A 728 7.14 31.92 7.82
CA PRO A 728 8.19 31.48 6.92
C PRO A 728 9.51 31.22 7.68
N ILE A 729 10.14 30.09 7.39
CA ILE A 729 11.40 29.67 8.01
C ILE A 729 12.54 30.03 7.06
N PRO A 730 13.57 30.81 7.52
CA PRO A 730 14.74 31.10 6.71
C PRO A 730 15.49 29.82 6.29
N ILE A 731 15.96 29.79 5.04
CA ILE A 731 16.86 28.77 4.52
C ILE A 731 18.28 29.36 4.55
N ILE A 732 19.17 28.75 5.31
CA ILE A 732 20.57 29.17 5.48
C ILE A 732 21.47 28.03 5.05
N ASN A 733 22.35 28.25 4.09
CA ASN A 733 23.22 27.22 3.53
C ASN A 733 22.43 25.97 3.08
N GLU A 734 21.39 26.18 2.31
CA GLU A 734 20.43 25.17 1.82
C GLU A 734 19.72 24.36 2.93
N GLN A 735 19.74 24.85 4.17
CA GLN A 735 19.15 24.13 5.31
C GLN A 735 18.09 24.94 6.04
N PHE A 736 17.08 24.22 6.57
CA PHE A 736 16.14 24.73 7.56
C PHE A 736 15.77 23.63 8.55
N THR A 737 15.38 24.01 9.77
CA THR A 737 15.03 23.06 10.84
C THR A 737 13.62 23.33 11.34
N VAL A 738 12.86 22.24 11.56
CA VAL A 738 11.48 22.28 12.04
C VAL A 738 11.28 21.27 13.17
N PRO A 739 10.39 21.53 14.14
CA PRO A 739 9.89 20.49 15.02
C PRO A 739 8.98 19.57 14.24
N LEU A 740 9.20 18.25 14.32
CA LEU A 740 8.36 17.24 13.69
C LEU A 740 7.87 16.25 14.75
N GLY A 741 6.55 16.17 14.91
CA GLY A 741 5.91 15.22 15.85
C GLY A 741 6.01 13.78 15.34
N ALA A 742 5.93 12.83 16.26
CA ALA A 742 5.79 11.42 15.93
C ALA A 742 4.56 11.20 15.06
N TRP A 743 4.69 10.41 14.00
CA TRP A 743 3.65 10.07 13.02
C TRP A 743 3.06 11.26 12.24
N ALA A 744 3.56 12.47 12.44
CA ALA A 744 3.03 13.69 11.85
C ALA A 744 3.63 13.98 10.46
N PRO A 745 2.82 14.44 9.49
CA PRO A 745 3.30 15.05 8.26
C PRO A 745 3.64 16.53 8.47
N ALA A 746 4.55 17.07 7.66
CA ALA A 746 4.77 18.49 7.51
C ALA A 746 4.96 18.86 6.03
N SER A 747 4.47 20.03 5.64
CA SER A 747 4.53 20.52 4.26
C SER A 747 5.07 21.95 4.20
N PHE A 748 5.89 22.21 3.19
CA PHE A 748 6.53 23.50 2.97
C PHE A 748 6.43 23.87 1.50
N VAL A 749 6.08 25.12 1.21
CA VAL A 749 6.21 25.71 -0.12
C VAL A 749 7.54 26.45 -0.17
N LEU A 750 8.31 26.17 -1.19
CA LEU A 750 9.56 26.85 -1.56
C LEU A 750 9.22 27.78 -2.75
N PRO A 751 9.10 29.11 -2.53
CA PRO A 751 8.68 30.06 -3.56
C PRO A 751 9.63 30.17 -4.73
#